data_f07bd9944911fa17c8867aafd6a5c408
#
_entry.id   f07bd9944911fa17c8867aafd6a5c408
#
_cell.length_a   1.000
_cell.length_b   1.000
_cell.length_c   1.000
_cell.angle_alpha   90.00
_cell.angle_beta   90.00
_cell.angle_gamma   90.00
#
_symmetry.space_group_name_H-M   'P 1'
#
loop_
_entity.id
_entity.type
_entity.pdbx_description
1 polymer ?
#
loop_
_entity_poly.entity_id
_entity_poly.type
_entity_poly.pdbx_seq_one_letter_code
_entity_poly.pdbx_strand_id
1 'polypeptide(L)'
;MVLVSLRSFSIKEAAYTLIAVLVVPLAFFLLLEASLRWLNIGQDFGYFRHIEIEGEPFLQENPVFAHQFYAPELNIGPLYNTFATNLDVDDLRVYLLGGSAAMGFPHRNHGLDRLLATRLKVALPNKQIEVINTAMTAVNSHVIYEVAKAIPESQGQFAVILLGNNEVVGPYGPGTFNQTALSNMTSIRMVQAMKRTRIWQLIAGAVARLSAPQAREALEWQGMAMFTEQLVQRDDPRLQAVYSHFETNLIDTIGLLRSKGIHVLLATVPVNLRDQAPFASAHRTLERGVQADWQAAIQRGAEAQAKSDWQVADIAYREALALSPDYAETHFQLARVFEAQERFDEAKSHYRLARDLDALRFRADSTINQVIRAVADQFSQDGVTLIDAAAAFESESLPHQPGWDLLLEHVHYDFSGNVVLANVFGKAILGRLDLDVSSDPLDAEQLARLVGFPNYESLENLKMVAALADKPPFTGQSNYEDLKQFLVSRAGELENELGTLKTLIQKRRTVLNSPATDWRFFFEVAVLAERQGNAKVARRFFEQAFERHPHNRETQMNLVRLLSAESEWAKAKSYLERSLHYTRGDRSQIAETLGWLGSVHLQLGETAEGQARLEQVIDQYQDQIHQVLLAYATLVRAASKANDEKAVARYIEETLDYAQALIQRGRDAEYPRLSMRVAQILRLGGELEAADAWYPAG
;
A
#
# COMPACT_ATOMS: atom_id res chain seq x y z
N MET A 1 36.07 36.79 46.86
CA MET A 1 36.52 37.01 45.48
C MET A 1 37.44 35.86 45.14
N VAL A 2 36.91 34.75 44.62
CA VAL A 2 37.66 33.55 44.26
C VAL A 2 37.97 33.67 42.78
N LEU A 3 39.19 33.95 42.41
CA LEU A 3 39.74 33.94 41.08
C LEU A 3 39.83 32.47 40.61
N VAL A 4 38.90 32.07 39.74
CA VAL A 4 39.02 30.80 38.97
C VAL A 4 40.10 31.03 37.92
N SER A 5 41.29 30.47 38.16
CA SER A 5 42.41 30.44 37.23
C SER A 5 41.97 29.63 36.00
N LEU A 6 41.74 30.29 34.85
CA LEU A 6 41.61 29.65 33.55
C LEU A 6 42.99 29.02 33.21
N ARG A 7 43.13 27.70 33.41
CA ARG A 7 44.27 26.93 32.87
C ARG A 7 44.24 27.05 31.34
N SER A 8 45.29 27.61 30.76
CA SER A 8 45.56 27.56 29.34
C SER A 8 45.82 26.10 28.94
N PHE A 9 44.86 25.50 28.27
CA PHE A 9 45.05 24.15 27.69
C PHE A 9 46.18 24.19 26.65
N SER A 10 47.15 23.32 26.77
CA SER A 10 48.12 23.12 25.72
C SER A 10 47.48 22.48 24.50
N ILE A 11 47.99 22.72 23.28
CA ILE A 11 47.47 22.13 22.04
C ILE A 11 47.40 20.60 22.14
N LYS A 12 48.35 19.96 22.85
CA LYS A 12 48.35 18.51 23.08
C LYS A 12 47.21 18.07 24.01
N GLU A 13 46.95 18.81 25.09
CA GLU A 13 45.84 18.49 26.01
C GLU A 13 44.48 18.69 25.31
N ALA A 14 44.32 19.74 24.51
CA ALA A 14 43.15 19.97 23.70
C ALA A 14 42.93 18.82 22.66
N ALA A 15 44.01 18.34 22.02
CA ALA A 15 43.95 17.20 21.10
C ALA A 15 43.60 15.89 21.84
N TYR A 16 44.20 15.60 22.98
CA TYR A 16 43.82 14.42 23.77
C TYR A 16 42.38 14.47 24.28
N THR A 17 41.94 15.64 24.73
CA THR A 17 40.55 15.83 25.15
C THR A 17 39.58 15.63 23.98
N LEU A 18 39.90 16.16 22.81
CA LEU A 18 39.10 15.96 21.58
C LEU A 18 39.00 14.47 21.20
N ILE A 19 40.15 13.76 21.24
CA ILE A 19 40.19 12.32 20.98
C ILE A 19 39.36 11.56 22.00
N ALA A 20 39.58 11.82 23.32
CA ALA A 20 38.86 11.12 24.36
C ALA A 20 37.35 11.37 24.36
N VAL A 21 36.91 12.59 24.04
CA VAL A 21 35.52 12.99 24.14
C VAL A 21 34.72 12.71 22.82
N LEU A 22 35.39 12.76 21.67
CA LEU A 22 34.70 12.59 20.37
C LEU A 22 35.10 11.30 19.65
N VAL A 23 36.41 11.04 19.50
CA VAL A 23 36.88 9.91 18.67
C VAL A 23 36.65 8.57 19.36
N VAL A 24 36.93 8.45 20.66
CA VAL A 24 36.75 7.18 21.37
C VAL A 24 35.27 6.79 21.49
N PRO A 25 34.33 7.67 21.90
CA PRO A 25 32.92 7.33 21.88
C PRO A 25 32.39 7.01 20.49
N LEU A 26 32.79 7.78 19.45
CA LEU A 26 32.39 7.51 18.07
C LEU A 26 32.88 6.11 17.62
N ALA A 27 34.14 5.79 17.86
CA ALA A 27 34.71 4.48 17.54
C ALA A 27 33.98 3.35 18.31
N PHE A 28 33.65 3.55 19.57
CA PHE A 28 32.88 2.61 20.38
C PHE A 28 31.48 2.36 19.77
N PHE A 29 30.76 3.42 19.45
CA PHE A 29 29.42 3.28 18.83
C PHE A 29 29.46 2.63 17.44
N LEU A 30 30.47 2.95 16.62
CA LEU A 30 30.66 2.29 15.33
C LEU A 30 30.96 0.80 15.46
N LEU A 31 31.83 0.42 16.40
CA LEU A 31 32.14 -0.98 16.69
C LEU A 31 30.93 -1.72 17.26
N LEU A 32 30.17 -1.09 18.15
CA LEU A 32 28.94 -1.66 18.69
C LEU A 32 27.90 -1.88 17.58
N GLU A 33 27.66 -0.89 16.73
CA GLU A 33 26.74 -1.01 15.59
C GLU A 33 27.15 -2.14 14.63
N ALA A 34 28.45 -2.22 14.30
CA ALA A 34 29.00 -3.29 13.48
C ALA A 34 28.82 -4.67 14.12
N SER A 35 29.05 -4.77 15.43
CA SER A 35 28.86 -6.03 16.18
C SER A 35 27.40 -6.46 16.21
N LEU A 36 26.47 -5.52 16.43
CA LEU A 36 25.03 -5.79 16.44
C LEU A 36 24.56 -6.26 15.05
N ARG A 37 25.07 -5.67 13.97
CA ARG A 37 24.80 -6.10 12.59
C ARG A 37 25.35 -7.50 12.30
N TRP A 38 26.58 -7.78 12.74
CA TRP A 38 27.20 -9.10 12.56
C TRP A 38 26.45 -10.20 13.32
N LEU A 39 25.93 -9.89 14.52
CA LEU A 39 25.12 -10.80 15.32
C LEU A 39 23.64 -10.87 14.86
N ASN A 40 23.25 -10.17 13.80
CA ASN A 40 21.86 -10.05 13.32
C ASN A 40 20.87 -9.56 14.38
N ILE A 41 21.30 -8.73 15.34
CA ILE A 41 20.43 -8.13 16.35
C ILE A 41 19.73 -6.90 15.74
N GLY A 42 18.41 -6.83 15.90
CA GLY A 42 17.56 -5.77 15.31
C GLY A 42 17.16 -6.06 13.85
N GLN A 43 16.47 -5.10 13.20
CA GLN A 43 15.89 -5.25 11.88
C GLN A 43 16.66 -4.44 10.83
N ASP A 44 16.77 -4.96 9.62
CA ASP A 44 17.22 -4.18 8.47
C ASP A 44 16.01 -3.52 7.79
N PHE A 45 16.04 -2.18 7.73
CA PHE A 45 14.99 -1.38 7.09
C PHE A 45 15.34 -0.99 5.63
N GLY A 46 16.29 -1.67 4.98
CA GLY A 46 16.49 -1.53 3.54
C GLY A 46 15.22 -1.90 2.78
N TYR A 47 14.92 -1.21 1.66
CA TYR A 47 13.69 -1.50 0.90
C TYR A 47 13.75 -2.86 0.22
N PHE A 48 14.88 -3.22 -0.39
CA PHE A 48 15.10 -4.56 -0.93
C PHE A 48 16.04 -5.36 -0.04
N ARG A 49 15.84 -6.66 0.00
CA ARG A 49 16.75 -7.65 0.54
C ARG A 49 17.19 -8.60 -0.56
N HIS A 50 18.45 -9.00 -0.52
CA HIS A 50 18.99 -9.99 -1.41
C HIS A 50 18.59 -11.38 -0.92
N ILE A 51 18.05 -12.18 -1.83
CA ILE A 51 17.71 -13.58 -1.61
C ILE A 51 18.27 -14.40 -2.76
N GLU A 52 18.44 -15.68 -2.54
CA GLU A 52 18.88 -16.64 -3.56
C GLU A 52 17.76 -17.66 -3.78
N ILE A 53 17.41 -17.89 -5.04
CA ILE A 53 16.39 -18.84 -5.47
C ILE A 53 17.02 -19.75 -6.50
N GLU A 54 17.11 -21.06 -6.19
CA GLU A 54 17.70 -22.07 -7.07
C GLU A 54 19.14 -21.74 -7.54
N GLY A 55 19.91 -21.02 -6.70
CA GLY A 55 21.28 -20.56 -7.00
C GLY A 55 21.39 -19.23 -7.72
N GLU A 56 20.28 -18.65 -8.15
CA GLU A 56 20.25 -17.35 -8.82
C GLU A 56 19.93 -16.20 -7.85
N PRO A 57 20.54 -15.01 -8.03
CA PRO A 57 20.32 -13.88 -7.15
C PRO A 57 19.03 -13.12 -7.50
N PHE A 58 18.20 -12.90 -6.48
CA PHE A 58 16.96 -12.11 -6.57
C PHE A 58 16.95 -10.96 -5.57
N LEU A 59 16.17 -9.95 -5.90
CA LEU A 59 15.75 -8.89 -4.99
C LEU A 59 14.30 -9.13 -4.58
N GLN A 60 14.04 -8.97 -3.28
CA GLN A 60 12.70 -9.04 -2.73
C GLN A 60 12.43 -7.81 -1.87
N GLU A 61 11.26 -7.23 -2.00
CA GLU A 61 10.82 -6.14 -1.14
C GLU A 61 10.77 -6.58 0.32
N ASN A 62 11.22 -5.71 1.21
CA ASN A 62 11.40 -6.04 2.61
C ASN A 62 10.13 -5.67 3.42
N PRO A 63 9.43 -6.64 4.01
CA PRO A 63 8.18 -6.39 4.74
C PRO A 63 8.31 -5.42 5.92
N VAL A 64 9.50 -5.32 6.51
CA VAL A 64 9.73 -4.43 7.65
C VAL A 64 10.21 -3.02 7.26
N PHE A 65 10.34 -2.74 5.97
CA PHE A 65 10.80 -1.41 5.50
C PHE A 65 9.99 -0.27 6.08
N ALA A 66 8.66 -0.39 6.08
CA ALA A 66 7.77 0.68 6.53
C ALA A 66 7.80 0.92 8.05
N HIS A 67 8.33 -0.01 8.86
CA HIS A 67 8.42 0.14 10.32
C HIS A 67 9.31 1.31 10.78
N GLN A 68 10.14 1.87 9.90
CA GLN A 68 10.88 3.10 10.18
C GLN A 68 9.98 4.36 10.13
N PHE A 69 8.81 4.29 9.50
CA PHE A 69 7.86 5.39 9.34
C PHE A 69 6.59 5.18 10.16
N TYR A 70 6.12 3.95 10.26
CA TYR A 70 4.87 3.55 10.88
C TYR A 70 5.07 2.51 11.97
N ALA A 71 4.16 2.49 12.93
CA ALA A 71 4.11 1.41 13.91
C ALA A 71 3.81 0.06 13.21
N PRO A 72 4.49 -1.03 13.57
CA PRO A 72 4.30 -2.35 12.95
C PRO A 72 2.85 -2.84 12.95
N GLU A 73 2.09 -2.47 13.96
CA GLU A 73 0.68 -2.83 14.18
C GLU A 73 -0.25 -2.31 13.08
N LEU A 74 0.15 -1.24 12.38
CA LEU A 74 -0.62 -0.67 11.26
C LEU A 74 -0.54 -1.52 9.98
N ASN A 75 0.36 -2.49 9.93
CA ASN A 75 0.56 -3.41 8.80
C ASN A 75 0.68 -2.70 7.42
N ILE A 76 1.31 -1.53 7.41
CA ILE A 76 1.65 -0.81 6.18
C ILE A 76 2.99 -1.32 5.67
N GLY A 77 3.07 -1.71 4.40
CA GLY A 77 4.31 -2.25 3.84
C GLY A 77 4.28 -2.36 2.32
N PRO A 78 5.40 -2.82 1.74
CA PRO A 78 5.54 -3.07 0.31
C PRO A 78 4.66 -4.22 -0.17
N LEU A 79 4.56 -4.36 -1.49
CA LEU A 79 3.75 -5.38 -2.17
C LEU A 79 4.38 -6.78 -2.21
N TYR A 80 5.59 -6.95 -1.67
CA TYR A 80 6.39 -8.18 -1.66
C TYR A 80 6.77 -8.70 -3.05
N ASN A 81 7.06 -7.81 -4.00
CA ASN A 81 7.58 -8.20 -5.30
C ASN A 81 8.93 -8.91 -5.14
N THR A 82 9.15 -9.93 -5.98
CA THR A 82 10.42 -10.65 -6.08
C THR A 82 10.82 -10.70 -7.54
N PHE A 83 12.03 -10.26 -7.87
CA PHE A 83 12.52 -10.21 -9.24
C PHE A 83 14.02 -10.49 -9.30
N ALA A 84 14.49 -10.99 -10.44
CA ALA A 84 15.91 -11.30 -10.65
C ALA A 84 16.77 -10.04 -10.55
N THR A 85 17.94 -10.14 -9.90
CA THR A 85 18.88 -9.01 -9.80
C THR A 85 19.41 -8.61 -11.17
N ASN A 86 19.73 -9.60 -11.99
CA ASN A 86 20.22 -9.39 -13.35
C ASN A 86 19.05 -9.30 -14.33
N LEU A 87 19.17 -8.39 -15.27
CA LEU A 87 18.26 -8.24 -16.40
C LEU A 87 19.10 -8.42 -17.67
N ASP A 88 18.57 -9.14 -18.65
CA ASP A 88 19.23 -9.24 -19.94
C ASP A 88 19.26 -7.88 -20.63
N VAL A 89 20.33 -7.62 -21.41
CA VAL A 89 20.57 -6.31 -22.05
C VAL A 89 19.42 -5.87 -22.96
N ASP A 90 18.73 -6.85 -23.54
CA ASP A 90 17.62 -6.60 -24.45
C ASP A 90 16.26 -6.45 -23.77
N ASP A 91 16.15 -6.73 -22.49
CA ASP A 91 14.92 -6.66 -21.73
C ASP A 91 14.65 -5.25 -21.18
N LEU A 92 13.42 -4.99 -20.74
CA LEU A 92 13.00 -3.70 -20.26
C LEU A 92 12.44 -3.81 -18.84
N ARG A 93 13.03 -3.08 -17.91
CA ARG A 93 12.52 -2.93 -16.55
C ARG A 93 12.11 -1.50 -16.26
N VAL A 94 10.92 -1.33 -15.74
CA VAL A 94 10.33 -0.05 -15.32
C VAL A 94 10.02 -0.12 -13.83
N TYR A 95 10.51 0.82 -13.04
CA TYR A 95 10.14 0.97 -11.64
C TYR A 95 8.98 1.95 -11.53
N LEU A 96 7.92 1.59 -10.81
CA LEU A 96 6.80 2.47 -10.52
C LEU A 96 6.85 2.90 -9.04
N LEU A 97 7.11 4.19 -8.79
CA LEU A 97 7.22 4.79 -7.47
C LEU A 97 6.02 5.69 -7.20
N GLY A 98 5.39 5.52 -6.05
CA GLY A 98 4.24 6.37 -5.70
C GLY A 98 3.50 5.94 -4.45
N GLY A 99 2.33 6.55 -4.23
CA GLY A 99 1.40 6.23 -3.16
C GLY A 99 0.39 5.15 -3.57
N SER A 100 -0.72 5.02 -2.81
CA SER A 100 -1.78 4.03 -3.04
C SER A 100 -2.40 4.09 -4.45
N ALA A 101 -2.50 5.27 -5.05
CA ALA A 101 -3.02 5.43 -6.41
C ALA A 101 -2.10 4.75 -7.45
N ALA A 102 -0.79 4.93 -7.34
CA ALA A 102 0.19 4.25 -8.19
C ALA A 102 0.28 2.74 -7.87
N MET A 103 0.08 2.36 -6.60
CA MET A 103 0.05 0.97 -6.17
C MET A 103 -1.09 0.18 -6.83
N GLY A 104 -2.20 0.86 -7.17
CA GLY A 104 -3.39 0.23 -7.73
C GLY A 104 -4.42 -0.18 -6.66
N PHE A 105 -4.54 0.62 -5.58
CA PHE A 105 -5.55 0.39 -4.54
C PHE A 105 -6.98 0.51 -5.12
N PRO A 106 -7.96 -0.29 -4.66
CA PRO A 106 -7.91 -1.31 -3.62
C PRO A 106 -7.33 -2.66 -4.08
N HIS A 107 -7.51 -3.06 -5.33
CA HIS A 107 -6.95 -4.25 -5.94
C HIS A 107 -6.06 -3.90 -7.13
N ARG A 108 -4.86 -4.46 -7.14
CA ARG A 108 -3.81 -4.13 -8.12
C ARG A 108 -3.80 -4.99 -9.39
N ASN A 109 -4.66 -6.02 -9.51
CA ASN A 109 -4.55 -6.96 -10.63
C ASN A 109 -4.73 -6.28 -12.01
N HIS A 110 -5.52 -5.19 -12.08
CA HIS A 110 -5.65 -4.35 -13.26
C HIS A 110 -5.13 -2.93 -13.02
N GLY A 111 -4.15 -2.79 -12.12
CA GLY A 111 -3.47 -1.54 -11.83
C GLY A 111 -2.55 -1.08 -12.97
N LEU A 112 -2.02 0.12 -12.81
CA LEU A 112 -1.13 0.75 -13.77
C LEU A 112 0.06 -0.13 -14.17
N ASP A 113 0.69 -0.84 -13.23
CA ASP A 113 1.84 -1.69 -13.48
C ASP A 113 1.56 -2.78 -14.52
N ARG A 114 0.43 -3.48 -14.39
CA ARG A 114 0.04 -4.53 -15.31
C ARG A 114 -0.37 -3.98 -16.67
N LEU A 115 -1.15 -2.90 -16.70
CA LEU A 115 -1.61 -2.31 -17.95
C LEU A 115 -0.43 -1.72 -18.75
N LEU A 116 0.52 -1.06 -18.07
CA LEU A 116 1.74 -0.55 -18.68
C LEU A 116 2.61 -1.70 -19.22
N ALA A 117 2.83 -2.76 -18.44
CA ALA A 117 3.56 -3.93 -18.89
C ALA A 117 2.90 -4.57 -20.13
N THR A 118 1.58 -4.71 -20.13
CA THR A 118 0.81 -5.26 -21.26
C THR A 118 0.94 -4.36 -22.49
N ARG A 119 0.79 -3.04 -22.31
CA ARG A 119 0.93 -2.04 -23.38
C ARG A 119 2.31 -2.10 -24.05
N LEU A 120 3.37 -2.17 -23.21
CA LEU A 120 4.75 -2.27 -23.70
C LEU A 120 5.00 -3.61 -24.39
N LYS A 121 4.48 -4.71 -23.86
CA LYS A 121 4.65 -6.06 -24.44
C LYS A 121 3.97 -6.20 -25.80
N VAL A 122 2.85 -5.53 -26.02
CA VAL A 122 2.19 -5.47 -27.34
C VAL A 122 3.09 -4.78 -28.36
N ALA A 123 3.74 -3.68 -27.98
CA ALA A 123 4.65 -2.94 -28.86
C ALA A 123 6.01 -3.62 -29.03
N LEU A 124 6.47 -4.37 -28.02
CA LEU A 124 7.79 -5.00 -27.93
C LEU A 124 7.67 -6.51 -27.66
N PRO A 125 7.07 -7.30 -28.58
CA PRO A 125 6.70 -8.70 -28.31
C PRO A 125 7.93 -9.62 -28.07
N ASN A 126 9.10 -9.22 -28.55
CA ASN A 126 10.34 -10.01 -28.44
C ASN A 126 11.17 -9.66 -27.19
N LYS A 127 10.74 -8.65 -26.38
CA LYS A 127 11.42 -8.25 -25.14
C LYS A 127 10.70 -8.79 -23.92
N GLN A 128 11.44 -9.18 -22.88
CA GLN A 128 10.84 -9.31 -21.56
C GLN A 128 10.56 -7.91 -20.99
N ILE A 129 9.36 -7.73 -20.49
CA ILE A 129 8.93 -6.47 -19.90
C ILE A 129 8.61 -6.73 -18.43
N GLU A 130 9.33 -6.05 -17.55
CA GLU A 130 9.09 -6.07 -16.10
C GLU A 130 8.68 -4.66 -15.62
N VAL A 131 7.52 -4.53 -15.02
CA VAL A 131 7.12 -3.32 -14.30
C VAL A 131 7.09 -3.64 -12.81
N ILE A 132 8.11 -3.15 -12.09
CA ILE A 132 8.27 -3.36 -10.65
C ILE A 132 7.52 -2.25 -9.91
N ASN A 133 6.38 -2.58 -9.35
CA ASN A 133 5.57 -1.62 -8.61
C ASN A 133 6.05 -1.50 -7.16
N THR A 134 6.83 -0.46 -6.86
CA THR A 134 7.36 -0.16 -5.51
C THR A 134 6.49 0.83 -4.73
N ALA A 135 5.31 1.15 -5.24
CA ALA A 135 4.38 2.05 -4.57
C ALA A 135 3.75 1.41 -3.33
N MET A 136 3.39 2.25 -2.36
CA MET A 136 2.83 1.80 -1.08
C MET A 136 1.67 2.70 -0.63
N THR A 137 0.79 2.17 0.20
CA THR A 137 -0.31 2.94 0.79
C THR A 137 0.18 3.98 1.79
N ALA A 138 -0.47 5.14 1.83
CA ALA A 138 -0.29 6.21 2.81
C ALA A 138 1.13 6.84 2.85
N VAL A 139 1.96 6.63 1.86
CA VAL A 139 3.33 7.17 1.79
C VAL A 139 3.40 8.47 0.98
N ASN A 140 4.44 9.24 1.26
CA ASN A 140 4.77 10.51 0.60
C ASN A 140 6.22 10.54 0.11
N SER A 141 6.68 11.69 -0.35
CA SER A 141 8.01 11.87 -0.94
C SER A 141 9.18 11.50 -0.01
N HIS A 142 9.02 11.65 1.31
CA HIS A 142 10.03 11.21 2.28
C HIS A 142 10.29 9.71 2.23
N VAL A 143 9.23 8.91 2.03
CA VAL A 143 9.34 7.44 1.92
C VAL A 143 9.90 7.05 0.56
N ILE A 144 9.41 7.68 -0.51
CA ILE A 144 9.83 7.38 -1.89
C ILE A 144 11.32 7.68 -2.12
N TYR A 145 11.86 8.71 -1.49
CA TYR A 145 13.30 8.96 -1.48
C TYR A 145 14.11 7.78 -0.92
N GLU A 146 13.63 7.15 0.16
CA GLU A 146 14.29 5.95 0.74
C GLU A 146 14.13 4.71 -0.15
N VAL A 147 13.02 4.57 -0.87
CA VAL A 147 12.82 3.53 -1.90
C VAL A 147 13.82 3.72 -3.04
N ALA A 148 13.97 4.93 -3.56
CA ALA A 148 14.87 5.25 -4.67
C ALA A 148 16.35 4.94 -4.35
N LYS A 149 16.77 5.09 -3.08
CA LYS A 149 18.12 4.68 -2.64
C LYS A 149 18.38 3.19 -2.87
N ALA A 150 17.38 2.35 -2.71
CA ALA A 150 17.50 0.91 -2.79
C ALA A 150 17.39 0.35 -4.21
N ILE A 151 16.86 1.11 -5.17
CA ILE A 151 16.79 0.68 -6.57
C ILE A 151 18.21 0.41 -7.08
N PRO A 152 18.48 -0.78 -7.68
CA PRO A 152 19.81 -1.12 -8.14
C PRO A 152 20.27 -0.26 -9.33
N GLU A 153 21.57 -0.17 -9.51
CA GLU A 153 22.17 0.43 -10.73
C GLU A 153 21.85 -0.44 -11.94
N SER A 154 21.35 0.19 -13.00
CA SER A 154 21.04 -0.53 -14.23
C SER A 154 20.99 0.44 -15.41
N GLN A 155 21.39 -0.05 -16.58
CA GLN A 155 21.43 0.75 -17.81
C GLN A 155 20.14 0.59 -18.60
N GLY A 156 19.70 1.68 -19.23
CA GLY A 156 18.59 1.69 -20.19
C GLY A 156 17.20 1.48 -19.58
N GLN A 157 17.01 1.74 -18.27
CA GLN A 157 15.77 1.51 -17.55
C GLN A 157 15.03 2.79 -17.25
N PHE A 158 13.77 2.63 -16.85
CA PHE A 158 12.86 3.73 -16.57
C PHE A 158 12.36 3.69 -15.13
N ALA A 159 12.07 4.87 -14.57
CA ALA A 159 11.32 5.02 -13.34
C ALA A 159 10.15 5.99 -13.57
N VAL A 160 8.95 5.54 -13.27
CA VAL A 160 7.74 6.37 -13.23
C VAL A 160 7.56 6.86 -11.80
N ILE A 161 7.45 8.18 -11.60
CA ILE A 161 7.11 8.80 -10.32
C ILE A 161 5.71 9.39 -10.44
N LEU A 162 4.74 8.79 -9.74
CA LEU A 162 3.35 9.24 -9.64
C LEU A 162 3.01 9.45 -8.16
N LEU A 163 3.22 10.66 -7.64
CA LEU A 163 3.26 10.96 -6.22
C LEU A 163 2.80 12.39 -5.92
N GLY A 164 2.05 12.61 -4.83
CA GLY A 164 1.64 13.95 -4.40
C GLY A 164 0.41 13.98 -3.50
N ASN A 165 -0.43 12.94 -3.48
CA ASN A 165 -1.68 12.95 -2.72
C ASN A 165 -1.46 12.97 -1.19
N ASN A 166 -0.38 12.39 -0.70
CA ASN A 166 -0.14 12.20 0.72
C ASN A 166 0.93 13.13 1.30
N GLU A 167 1.30 14.22 0.64
CA GLU A 167 2.37 15.09 1.12
C GLU A 167 2.02 15.77 2.45
N VAL A 168 0.75 16.06 2.66
CA VAL A 168 0.25 16.69 3.89
C VAL A 168 -0.07 15.65 4.97
N VAL A 169 -0.65 14.52 4.61
CA VAL A 169 -1.15 13.49 5.55
C VAL A 169 -0.16 12.35 5.79
N GLY A 170 0.83 12.16 4.94
CA GLY A 170 1.86 11.13 5.06
C GLY A 170 2.89 11.41 6.15
N PRO A 171 3.92 10.57 6.29
CA PRO A 171 4.95 10.72 7.32
C PRO A 171 5.59 12.11 7.34
N TYR A 172 5.72 12.69 8.53
CA TYR A 172 6.26 14.05 8.77
C TYR A 172 5.39 15.20 8.23
N GLY A 173 4.26 14.92 7.59
CA GLY A 173 3.30 15.95 7.17
C GLY A 173 2.52 16.53 8.34
N PRO A 174 2.04 17.78 8.25
CA PRO A 174 1.30 18.45 9.34
C PRO A 174 -0.09 17.85 9.59
N GLY A 175 -0.66 17.15 8.62
CA GLY A 175 -1.95 16.46 8.70
C GLY A 175 -1.83 14.97 9.09
N THR A 176 -0.64 14.48 9.45
CA THR A 176 -0.46 13.09 9.87
C THR A 176 -1.07 12.83 11.24
N PHE A 177 -1.63 11.64 11.45
CA PHE A 177 -2.15 11.21 12.76
C PHE A 177 -1.04 10.99 13.80
N ASN A 178 0.19 10.74 13.36
CA ASN A 178 1.36 10.59 14.22
C ASN A 178 2.25 11.82 14.13
N GLN A 179 1.80 12.93 14.73
CA GLN A 179 2.49 14.21 14.65
C GLN A 179 3.90 14.12 15.26
N THR A 180 4.89 14.46 14.44
CA THR A 180 6.27 14.68 14.89
C THR A 180 6.56 16.18 14.88
N ALA A 181 7.23 16.68 15.91
CA ALA A 181 7.65 18.09 15.99
C ALA A 181 8.75 18.47 14.97
N LEU A 182 9.06 17.58 14.03
CA LEU A 182 10.13 17.76 13.05
C LEU A 182 9.58 18.48 11.82
N SER A 183 10.00 19.73 11.64
CA SER A 183 9.61 20.57 10.50
C SER A 183 10.77 20.87 9.55
N ASN A 184 11.98 20.41 9.85
CA ASN A 184 13.19 20.69 9.09
C ASN A 184 13.69 19.42 8.39
N MET A 185 13.94 19.50 7.08
CA MET A 185 14.40 18.39 6.25
C MET A 185 15.62 17.66 6.80
N THR A 186 16.65 18.42 7.25
CA THR A 186 17.87 17.85 7.81
C THR A 186 17.57 17.02 9.06
N SER A 187 16.73 17.54 9.95
CA SER A 187 16.32 16.83 11.17
C SER A 187 15.53 15.57 10.87
N ILE A 188 14.62 15.62 9.88
CA ILE A 188 13.86 14.46 9.43
C ILE A 188 14.81 13.38 8.92
N ARG A 189 15.73 13.71 8.03
CA ARG A 189 16.72 12.75 7.47
C ARG A 189 17.66 12.20 8.52
N MET A 190 18.07 13.02 9.50
CA MET A 190 18.88 12.57 10.61
C MET A 190 18.14 11.55 11.49
N VAL A 191 16.89 11.82 11.82
CA VAL A 191 16.06 10.87 12.61
C VAL A 191 15.81 9.58 11.83
N GLN A 192 15.56 9.65 10.53
CA GLN A 192 15.44 8.46 9.67
C GLN A 192 16.73 7.63 9.70
N ALA A 193 17.90 8.28 9.55
CA ALA A 193 19.20 7.60 9.62
C ALA A 193 19.42 6.95 10.98
N MET A 194 19.08 7.65 12.07
CA MET A 194 19.18 7.11 13.45
C MET A 194 18.29 5.87 13.64
N LYS A 195 17.03 5.91 13.24
CA LYS A 195 16.09 4.77 13.33
C LYS A 195 16.61 3.51 12.64
N ARG A 196 17.42 3.64 11.62
CA ARG A 196 18.05 2.54 10.87
C ARG A 196 19.24 1.91 11.61
N THR A 197 19.76 2.54 12.65
CA THR A 197 20.85 1.97 13.47
C THR A 197 20.31 0.91 14.44
N ARG A 198 21.07 -0.16 14.62
CA ARG A 198 20.73 -1.24 15.57
C ARG A 198 20.75 -0.74 17.02
N ILE A 199 21.67 0.18 17.32
CA ILE A 199 21.77 0.82 18.63
C ILE A 199 20.46 1.56 18.96
N TRP A 200 19.96 2.37 18.04
CA TRP A 200 18.68 3.07 18.26
C TRP A 200 17.52 2.09 18.47
N GLN A 201 17.44 1.03 17.68
CA GLN A 201 16.40 0.01 17.82
C GLN A 201 16.43 -0.67 19.20
N LEU A 202 17.63 -0.96 19.72
CA LEU A 202 17.78 -1.51 21.07
C LEU A 202 17.33 -0.52 22.15
N ILE A 203 17.75 0.75 22.04
CA ILE A 203 17.34 1.81 22.99
C ILE A 203 15.83 2.01 22.94
N ALA A 204 15.25 2.16 21.76
CA ALA A 204 13.81 2.33 21.58
C ALA A 204 13.02 1.12 22.10
N GLY A 205 13.50 -0.10 21.85
CA GLY A 205 12.91 -1.33 22.38
C GLY A 205 12.99 -1.43 23.91
N ALA A 206 14.10 -1.01 24.51
CA ALA A 206 14.24 -0.97 25.97
C ALA A 206 13.32 0.08 26.60
N VAL A 207 13.25 1.29 26.02
CA VAL A 207 12.33 2.34 26.46
C VAL A 207 10.88 1.88 26.35
N ALA A 208 10.49 1.26 25.24
CA ALA A 208 9.14 0.75 25.05
C ALA A 208 8.74 -0.35 26.06
N ARG A 209 9.71 -1.16 26.53
CA ARG A 209 9.47 -2.17 27.58
C ARG A 209 9.36 -1.57 28.98
N LEU A 210 10.03 -0.45 29.23
CA LEU A 210 10.00 0.25 30.52
C LEU A 210 8.80 1.20 30.65
N SER A 211 8.26 1.69 29.54
CA SER A 211 7.05 2.49 29.50
C SER A 211 5.86 1.56 29.69
N ALA A 212 5.14 1.73 30.82
CA ALA A 212 4.11 0.80 31.29
C ALA A 212 3.06 0.40 30.27
N PRO A 213 2.42 -0.80 30.40
CA PRO A 213 1.46 -1.38 29.45
C PRO A 213 0.16 -0.61 29.25
N GLN A 214 -0.10 0.47 29.99
CA GLN A 214 -1.38 1.17 30.04
C GLN A 214 -1.74 2.06 28.84
N ALA A 215 -0.90 2.17 27.82
CA ALA A 215 -1.13 3.08 26.70
C ALA A 215 -1.06 2.40 25.30
N ARG A 216 -1.07 1.08 25.23
CA ARG A 216 -1.20 0.36 23.96
C ARG A 216 -2.61 -0.20 23.82
N GLU A 217 -3.60 0.66 23.65
CA GLU A 217 -4.71 0.29 22.78
C GLU A 217 -4.10 -0.07 21.43
N ALA A 218 -4.35 -1.28 20.95
CA ALA A 218 -3.80 -1.75 19.69
C ALA A 218 -4.13 -0.71 18.61
N LEU A 219 -3.12 -0.06 18.07
CA LEU A 219 -3.27 0.96 17.03
C LEU A 219 -3.62 0.22 15.74
N GLU A 220 -4.91 -0.11 15.58
CA GLU A 220 -5.40 -0.73 14.34
C GLU A 220 -5.54 0.34 13.26
N TRP A 221 -5.19 -0.03 12.04
CA TRP A 221 -5.37 0.84 10.89
C TRP A 221 -6.88 1.03 10.61
N GLN A 222 -7.38 2.22 10.92
CA GLN A 222 -8.77 2.61 10.69
C GLN A 222 -8.94 3.41 9.38
N GLY A 223 -7.93 3.39 8.51
CA GLY A 223 -7.97 4.12 7.26
C GLY A 223 -7.96 5.64 7.46
N MET A 224 -8.73 6.33 6.60
CA MET A 224 -8.78 7.80 6.60
C MET A 224 -9.42 8.41 7.85
N ALA A 225 -10.20 7.64 8.60
CA ALA A 225 -10.82 8.12 9.85
C ALA A 225 -9.78 8.58 10.90
N MET A 226 -8.56 8.06 10.86
CA MET A 226 -7.47 8.46 11.77
C MET A 226 -7.00 9.92 11.57
N PHE A 227 -7.36 10.55 10.47
CA PHE A 227 -6.88 11.88 10.07
C PHE A 227 -7.94 12.98 10.24
N THR A 228 -9.17 12.64 10.57
CA THR A 228 -10.32 13.57 10.54
C THR A 228 -10.16 14.80 11.43
N GLU A 229 -9.36 14.72 12.48
CA GLU A 229 -9.07 15.83 13.39
C GLU A 229 -7.85 16.66 12.94
N GLN A 230 -7.11 16.23 11.91
CA GLN A 230 -5.86 16.83 11.47
C GLN A 230 -6.08 17.80 10.31
N LEU A 231 -6.85 18.85 10.56
CA LEU A 231 -7.16 19.85 9.55
C LEU A 231 -5.96 20.80 9.28
N VAL A 232 -5.70 21.04 8.01
CA VAL A 232 -4.64 21.94 7.54
C VAL A 232 -5.24 22.93 6.53
N GLN A 233 -5.51 24.15 6.96
CA GLN A 233 -6.11 25.20 6.12
C GLN A 233 -5.09 25.71 5.09
N ARG A 234 -5.58 26.38 4.04
CA ARG A 234 -4.74 26.90 2.94
C ARG A 234 -3.65 27.88 3.40
N ASP A 235 -3.93 28.69 4.40
CA ASP A 235 -3.00 29.69 4.97
C ASP A 235 -2.15 29.15 6.13
N ASP A 236 -2.20 27.85 6.40
CA ASP A 236 -1.35 27.22 7.40
C ASP A 236 0.13 27.33 6.98
N PRO A 237 0.98 27.97 7.80
CA PRO A 237 2.38 28.19 7.45
C PRO A 237 3.16 26.87 7.28
N ARG A 238 2.68 25.77 7.82
CA ARG A 238 3.30 24.45 7.67
C ARG A 238 3.21 23.92 6.24
N LEU A 239 2.23 24.37 5.44
CA LEU A 239 2.12 23.99 4.02
C LEU A 239 3.33 24.40 3.19
N GLN A 240 3.91 25.58 3.47
CA GLN A 240 5.11 26.02 2.76
C GLN A 240 6.27 25.05 2.97
N ALA A 241 6.43 24.51 4.17
CA ALA A 241 7.43 23.48 4.45
C ALA A 241 7.12 22.19 3.70
N VAL A 242 5.84 21.78 3.61
CA VAL A 242 5.43 20.58 2.82
C VAL A 242 5.85 20.70 1.37
N TYR A 243 5.53 21.81 0.72
CA TYR A 243 5.88 22.03 -0.70
C TYR A 243 7.39 22.07 -0.92
N SER A 244 8.14 22.73 -0.03
CA SER A 244 9.59 22.76 -0.10
C SER A 244 10.24 21.39 0.13
N HIS A 245 9.69 20.60 1.06
CA HIS A 245 10.14 19.23 1.29
C HIS A 245 9.84 18.34 0.09
N PHE A 246 8.65 18.46 -0.50
CA PHE A 246 8.26 17.72 -1.69
C PHE A 246 9.20 18.01 -2.86
N GLU A 247 9.44 19.29 -3.14
CA GLU A 247 10.39 19.73 -4.17
C GLU A 247 11.78 19.15 -3.94
N THR A 248 12.33 19.30 -2.73
CA THR A 248 13.66 18.78 -2.38
C THR A 248 13.73 17.26 -2.53
N ASN A 249 12.71 16.55 -2.05
CA ASN A 249 12.67 15.09 -2.15
C ASN A 249 12.57 14.61 -3.60
N LEU A 250 11.80 15.31 -4.46
CA LEU A 250 11.74 15.01 -5.89
C LEU A 250 13.09 15.23 -6.57
N ILE A 251 13.74 16.37 -6.33
CA ILE A 251 15.07 16.69 -6.89
C ILE A 251 16.08 15.62 -6.49
N ASP A 252 16.14 15.26 -5.22
CA ASP A 252 17.08 14.26 -4.70
C ASP A 252 16.76 12.86 -5.22
N THR A 253 15.47 12.49 -5.31
CA THR A 253 15.03 11.22 -5.88
C THR A 253 15.43 11.09 -7.36
N ILE A 254 15.18 12.14 -8.13
CA ILE A 254 15.58 12.22 -9.55
C ILE A 254 17.11 12.11 -9.67
N GLY A 255 17.86 12.88 -8.87
CA GLY A 255 19.32 12.84 -8.87
C GLY A 255 19.87 11.43 -8.59
N LEU A 256 19.28 10.72 -7.59
CA LEU A 256 19.64 9.33 -7.29
C LEU A 256 19.35 8.38 -8.46
N LEU A 257 18.14 8.42 -9.02
CA LEU A 257 17.75 7.53 -10.13
C LEU A 257 18.62 7.76 -11.36
N ARG A 258 18.90 9.02 -11.69
CA ARG A 258 19.76 9.38 -12.81
C ARG A 258 21.22 8.96 -12.61
N SER A 259 21.76 9.09 -11.39
CA SER A 259 23.11 8.61 -11.09
C SER A 259 23.25 7.10 -11.30
N LYS A 260 22.14 6.36 -11.30
CA LYS A 260 22.05 4.92 -11.59
C LYS A 260 21.75 4.61 -13.07
N GLY A 261 21.75 5.62 -13.95
CA GLY A 261 21.46 5.44 -15.37
C GLY A 261 19.99 5.29 -15.72
N ILE A 262 19.07 5.59 -14.79
CA ILE A 262 17.63 5.39 -14.97
C ILE A 262 16.99 6.67 -15.51
N HIS A 263 16.21 6.56 -16.59
CA HIS A 263 15.41 7.66 -17.13
C HIS A 263 14.15 7.85 -16.32
N VAL A 264 13.85 9.09 -15.91
CA VAL A 264 12.72 9.38 -15.02
C VAL A 264 11.52 9.96 -15.81
N LEU A 265 10.36 9.36 -15.64
CA LEU A 265 9.07 9.87 -16.08
C LEU A 265 8.36 10.47 -14.86
N LEU A 266 8.39 11.79 -14.73
CA LEU A 266 7.78 12.50 -13.61
C LEU A 266 6.37 12.95 -13.97
N ALA A 267 5.36 12.45 -13.25
CA ALA A 267 3.96 12.67 -13.58
C ALA A 267 3.26 13.67 -12.68
N THR A 268 2.45 14.56 -13.27
CA THR A 268 1.42 15.28 -12.50
C THR A 268 0.35 14.31 -12.03
N VAL A 269 -0.33 14.65 -10.93
CA VAL A 269 -1.25 13.76 -10.23
C VAL A 269 -2.70 14.11 -10.55
N PRO A 270 -3.42 13.26 -11.31
CA PRO A 270 -4.86 13.41 -11.50
C PRO A 270 -5.61 13.05 -10.23
N VAL A 271 -6.68 13.78 -9.93
CA VAL A 271 -7.59 13.57 -8.80
C VAL A 271 -9.03 13.79 -9.21
N ASN A 272 -9.98 13.23 -8.47
CA ASN A 272 -11.39 13.50 -8.69
C ASN A 272 -11.72 14.96 -8.30
N LEU A 273 -12.17 15.73 -9.26
CA LEU A 273 -12.56 17.14 -9.08
C LEU A 273 -14.08 17.29 -9.05
N ARG A 274 -14.77 16.65 -10.03
CA ARG A 274 -16.21 16.84 -10.26
C ARG A 274 -17.08 16.17 -9.20
N ASP A 275 -16.76 14.92 -8.89
CA ASP A 275 -17.64 14.07 -8.08
C ASP A 275 -17.16 13.87 -6.64
N GLN A 276 -16.10 14.60 -6.26
CA GLN A 276 -15.54 14.53 -4.91
C GLN A 276 -15.72 15.86 -4.17
N ALA A 277 -16.73 15.97 -3.34
CA ALA A 277 -16.88 17.09 -2.42
C ALA A 277 -15.68 17.21 -1.46
N PRO A 278 -15.37 18.42 -0.94
CA PRO A 278 -14.36 18.55 0.10
C PRO A 278 -14.66 17.66 1.30
N PHE A 279 -13.62 17.06 1.87
CA PHE A 279 -13.76 16.30 3.11
C PHE A 279 -13.98 17.20 4.32
N ALA A 280 -13.36 18.40 4.30
CA ALA A 280 -13.54 19.39 5.35
C ALA A 280 -13.44 20.81 4.80
N SER A 281 -14.39 21.66 5.19
CA SER A 281 -14.37 23.08 4.88
C SER A 281 -14.16 23.89 6.16
N ALA A 282 -13.29 24.87 6.11
CA ALA A 282 -12.97 25.70 7.26
C ALA A 282 -13.20 27.18 6.94
N HIS A 283 -13.76 27.89 7.91
CA HIS A 283 -13.87 29.35 7.87
C HIS A 283 -12.63 29.99 8.46
N ARG A 284 -12.29 31.19 7.97
CA ARG A 284 -11.65 32.18 8.81
C ARG A 284 -12.66 32.61 9.89
N THR A 285 -12.16 33.08 11.03
CA THR A 285 -13.05 33.58 12.10
C THR A 285 -13.98 34.67 11.56
N LEU A 286 -15.28 34.37 11.49
CA LEU A 286 -16.30 35.31 11.06
C LEU A 286 -16.97 35.99 12.28
N GLU A 287 -17.32 37.26 12.17
CA GLU A 287 -18.16 37.92 13.16
C GLU A 287 -19.57 37.30 13.14
N ARG A 288 -20.25 37.25 14.28
CA ARG A 288 -21.55 36.55 14.42
C ARG A 288 -22.61 37.02 13.40
N GLY A 289 -22.66 38.32 13.06
CA GLY A 289 -23.57 38.85 12.04
C GLY A 289 -23.25 38.31 10.65
N VAL A 290 -21.97 38.36 10.26
CA VAL A 290 -21.49 37.87 8.98
C VAL A 290 -21.71 36.35 8.84
N GLN A 291 -21.54 35.61 9.92
CA GLN A 291 -21.81 34.18 9.92
C GLN A 291 -23.28 33.87 9.66
N ALA A 292 -24.22 34.62 10.25
CA ALA A 292 -25.64 34.43 10.01
C ALA A 292 -26.04 34.74 8.56
N ASP A 293 -25.49 35.86 8.00
CA ASP A 293 -25.72 36.23 6.60
C ASP A 293 -25.16 35.16 5.64
N TRP A 294 -23.97 34.66 5.94
CA TRP A 294 -23.37 33.57 5.18
C TRP A 294 -24.23 32.29 5.22
N GLN A 295 -24.71 31.87 6.40
CA GLN A 295 -25.58 30.72 6.54
C GLN A 295 -26.89 30.88 5.75
N ALA A 296 -27.47 32.08 5.80
CA ALA A 296 -28.69 32.38 5.04
C ALA A 296 -28.45 32.32 3.52
N ALA A 297 -27.29 32.78 3.04
CA ALA A 297 -26.92 32.71 1.63
C ALA A 297 -26.72 31.22 1.19
N ILE A 298 -25.99 30.42 1.97
CA ILE A 298 -25.82 28.97 1.70
C ILE A 298 -27.15 28.26 1.65
N GLN A 299 -28.04 28.53 2.61
CA GLN A 299 -29.37 27.89 2.64
C GLN A 299 -30.20 28.25 1.40
N ARG A 300 -30.24 29.55 1.00
CA ARG A 300 -30.92 29.96 -0.23
C ARG A 300 -30.34 29.29 -1.47
N GLY A 301 -29.02 29.19 -1.55
CA GLY A 301 -28.34 28.49 -2.63
C GLY A 301 -28.73 27.01 -2.72
N ALA A 302 -28.72 26.31 -1.59
CA ALA A 302 -29.10 24.88 -1.52
C ALA A 302 -30.58 24.65 -1.86
N GLU A 303 -31.48 25.51 -1.36
CA GLU A 303 -32.91 25.43 -1.69
C GLU A 303 -33.21 25.69 -3.18
N ALA A 304 -32.51 26.63 -3.79
CA ALA A 304 -32.61 26.93 -5.21
C ALA A 304 -32.04 25.79 -6.07
N GLN A 305 -30.89 25.26 -5.69
CA GLN A 305 -30.26 24.11 -6.36
C GLN A 305 -31.16 22.86 -6.30
N ALA A 306 -31.78 22.57 -5.20
CA ALA A 306 -32.73 21.46 -5.05
C ALA A 306 -33.96 21.60 -5.96
N LYS A 307 -34.30 22.83 -6.34
CA LYS A 307 -35.39 23.15 -7.29
C LYS A 307 -34.89 23.31 -8.74
N SER A 308 -33.62 23.09 -9.00
CA SER A 308 -32.97 23.36 -10.30
C SER A 308 -33.08 24.84 -10.75
N ASP A 309 -33.24 25.76 -9.79
CA ASP A 309 -33.17 27.21 -10.07
C ASP A 309 -31.71 27.66 -10.01
N TRP A 310 -31.00 27.34 -11.08
CA TRP A 310 -29.56 27.55 -11.18
C TRP A 310 -29.14 29.02 -11.12
N GLN A 311 -30.03 29.95 -11.54
CA GLN A 311 -29.72 31.39 -11.48
C GLN A 311 -29.76 31.92 -10.05
N VAL A 312 -30.78 31.58 -9.30
CA VAL A 312 -30.88 31.94 -7.86
C VAL A 312 -29.78 31.27 -7.06
N ALA A 313 -29.44 30.01 -7.37
CA ALA A 313 -28.34 29.30 -6.71
C ALA A 313 -26.98 29.97 -6.99
N ASP A 314 -26.67 30.38 -8.23
CA ASP A 314 -25.44 31.11 -8.58
C ASP A 314 -25.32 32.38 -7.76
N ILE A 315 -26.38 33.26 -7.74
CA ILE A 315 -26.36 34.50 -6.96
C ILE A 315 -26.12 34.22 -5.49
N ALA A 316 -26.85 33.28 -4.89
CA ALA A 316 -26.76 33.00 -3.47
C ALA A 316 -25.38 32.44 -3.05
N TYR A 317 -24.80 31.54 -3.82
CA TYR A 317 -23.47 31.02 -3.51
C TYR A 317 -22.38 32.04 -3.74
N ARG A 318 -22.50 32.98 -4.71
CA ARG A 318 -21.59 34.10 -4.85
C ARG A 318 -21.68 35.08 -3.68
N GLU A 319 -22.88 35.35 -3.15
CA GLU A 319 -23.07 36.14 -1.92
C GLU A 319 -22.37 35.45 -0.74
N ALA A 320 -22.52 34.13 -0.60
CA ALA A 320 -21.83 33.37 0.44
C ALA A 320 -20.30 33.45 0.30
N LEU A 321 -19.75 33.33 -0.92
CA LEU A 321 -18.32 33.48 -1.19
C LEU A 321 -17.80 34.90 -0.95
N ALA A 322 -18.61 35.95 -1.15
CA ALA A 322 -18.21 37.30 -0.82
C ALA A 322 -18.00 37.50 0.71
N LEU A 323 -18.72 36.71 1.53
CA LEU A 323 -18.60 36.70 2.99
C LEU A 323 -17.52 35.74 3.50
N SER A 324 -17.33 34.61 2.83
CA SER A 324 -16.32 33.56 3.20
C SER A 324 -15.69 32.98 1.93
N PRO A 325 -14.68 33.64 1.36
CA PRO A 325 -14.10 33.23 0.07
C PRO A 325 -13.28 31.95 0.11
N ASP A 326 -12.89 31.47 1.28
CA ASP A 326 -12.04 30.29 1.44
C ASP A 326 -12.84 29.03 1.87
N TYR A 327 -14.16 29.07 1.85
CA TYR A 327 -14.97 27.92 2.25
C TYR A 327 -15.13 26.92 1.11
N ALA A 328 -14.41 25.81 1.19
CA ALA A 328 -14.25 24.85 0.10
C ALA A 328 -15.59 24.32 -0.45
N GLU A 329 -16.53 24.00 0.43
CA GLU A 329 -17.84 23.46 0.05
C GLU A 329 -18.64 24.42 -0.81
N THR A 330 -18.60 25.74 -0.53
CA THR A 330 -19.31 26.71 -1.33
C THR A 330 -18.78 26.75 -2.78
N HIS A 331 -17.47 26.61 -2.96
CA HIS A 331 -16.87 26.48 -4.29
C HIS A 331 -17.34 25.21 -5.01
N PHE A 332 -17.42 24.09 -4.30
CA PHE A 332 -17.89 22.84 -4.87
C PHE A 332 -19.34 22.95 -5.35
N GLN A 333 -20.24 23.50 -4.52
CA GLN A 333 -21.65 23.68 -4.89
C GLN A 333 -21.81 24.66 -6.05
N LEU A 334 -21.05 25.76 -6.06
CA LEU A 334 -21.08 26.73 -7.17
C LEU A 334 -20.55 26.10 -8.48
N ALA A 335 -19.53 25.25 -8.41
CA ALA A 335 -19.05 24.51 -9.57
C ALA A 335 -20.13 23.59 -10.17
N ARG A 336 -20.90 22.89 -9.33
CA ARG A 336 -22.05 22.07 -9.76
C ARG A 336 -23.14 22.92 -10.43
N VAL A 337 -23.39 24.13 -9.91
CA VAL A 337 -24.34 25.09 -10.53
C VAL A 337 -23.85 25.52 -11.92
N PHE A 338 -22.57 25.85 -12.06
CA PHE A 338 -22.00 26.23 -13.36
C PHE A 338 -22.02 25.08 -14.36
N GLU A 339 -21.72 23.87 -13.91
CA GLU A 339 -21.80 22.68 -14.75
C GLU A 339 -23.22 22.45 -15.25
N ALA A 340 -24.25 22.59 -14.40
CA ALA A 340 -25.65 22.49 -14.78
C ALA A 340 -26.10 23.61 -15.76
N GLN A 341 -25.38 24.72 -15.78
CA GLN A 341 -25.57 25.82 -16.74
C GLN A 341 -24.69 25.70 -17.99
N GLU A 342 -23.94 24.58 -18.15
CA GLU A 342 -22.96 24.35 -19.24
C GLU A 342 -21.80 25.38 -19.27
N ARG A 343 -21.50 26.00 -18.14
CA ARG A 343 -20.41 26.96 -17.94
C ARG A 343 -19.15 26.22 -17.45
N PHE A 344 -18.63 25.36 -18.29
CA PHE A 344 -17.59 24.38 -17.89
C PHE A 344 -16.27 24.99 -17.42
N ASP A 345 -15.82 26.11 -17.99
CA ASP A 345 -14.57 26.76 -17.58
C ASP A 345 -14.68 27.35 -16.17
N GLU A 346 -15.84 27.91 -15.81
CA GLU A 346 -16.11 28.43 -14.48
C GLU A 346 -16.27 27.28 -13.49
N ALA A 347 -16.98 26.22 -13.88
CA ALA A 347 -17.08 25.02 -13.07
C ALA A 347 -15.69 24.44 -12.75
N LYS A 348 -14.82 24.30 -13.77
CA LYS A 348 -13.43 23.85 -13.63
C LYS A 348 -12.67 24.67 -12.60
N SER A 349 -12.78 26.01 -12.68
CA SER A 349 -12.08 26.92 -11.78
C SER A 349 -12.53 26.73 -10.33
N HIS A 350 -13.83 26.57 -10.11
CA HIS A 350 -14.40 26.39 -8.79
C HIS A 350 -14.19 24.96 -8.22
N TYR A 351 -14.23 23.91 -9.03
CA TYR A 351 -13.84 22.56 -8.58
C TYR A 351 -12.37 22.50 -8.12
N ARG A 352 -11.46 23.18 -8.85
CA ARG A 352 -10.05 23.29 -8.44
C ARG A 352 -9.90 24.04 -7.12
N LEU A 353 -10.64 25.16 -6.94
CA LEU A 353 -10.64 25.89 -5.67
C LEU A 353 -11.21 25.06 -4.53
N ALA A 354 -12.29 24.31 -4.74
CA ALA A 354 -12.87 23.42 -3.74
C ALA A 354 -11.84 22.39 -3.24
N ARG A 355 -11.06 21.78 -4.15
CA ARG A 355 -9.97 20.87 -3.81
C ARG A 355 -8.82 21.58 -3.08
N ASP A 356 -8.38 22.76 -3.56
CA ASP A 356 -7.24 23.47 -3.00
C ASP A 356 -7.52 24.06 -1.61
N LEU A 357 -8.79 24.28 -1.29
CA LEU A 357 -9.29 24.78 -0.01
C LEU A 357 -9.72 23.68 0.96
N ASP A 358 -9.78 22.42 0.51
CA ASP A 358 -10.11 21.28 1.38
C ASP A 358 -9.11 21.21 2.54
N ALA A 359 -9.61 21.35 3.77
CA ALA A 359 -8.77 21.36 4.95
C ALA A 359 -8.31 19.95 5.39
N LEU A 360 -8.96 18.90 4.90
CA LEU A 360 -8.53 17.50 5.08
C LEU A 360 -7.89 17.02 3.76
N ARG A 361 -6.60 17.26 3.62
CA ARG A 361 -5.85 17.29 2.37
C ARG A 361 -5.37 15.92 1.89
N PHE A 362 -6.28 15.09 1.39
CA PHE A 362 -5.95 13.79 0.79
C PHE A 362 -5.72 13.84 -0.73
N ARG A 363 -5.96 14.97 -1.37
CA ARG A 363 -5.77 15.17 -2.81
C ARG A 363 -4.61 16.10 -3.09
N ALA A 364 -3.80 15.77 -4.11
CA ALA A 364 -2.77 16.69 -4.61
C ALA A 364 -3.41 18.00 -5.07
N ASP A 365 -3.00 19.11 -4.48
CA ASP A 365 -3.48 20.44 -4.83
C ASP A 365 -2.75 21.05 -6.04
N SER A 366 -3.16 22.25 -6.45
CA SER A 366 -2.55 22.93 -7.59
C SER A 366 -1.06 23.18 -7.40
N THR A 367 -0.61 23.46 -6.17
CA THR A 367 0.80 23.73 -5.85
C THR A 367 1.66 22.49 -6.00
N ILE A 368 1.18 21.32 -5.58
CA ILE A 368 1.87 20.03 -5.80
C ILE A 368 2.13 19.81 -7.30
N ASN A 369 1.11 19.96 -8.14
CA ASN A 369 1.27 19.79 -9.59
C ASN A 369 2.14 20.87 -10.24
N GLN A 370 2.18 22.10 -9.68
CA GLN A 370 3.11 23.16 -10.10
C GLN A 370 4.56 22.79 -9.76
N VAL A 371 4.82 22.29 -8.55
CA VAL A 371 6.17 21.80 -8.16
C VAL A 371 6.64 20.69 -9.09
N ILE A 372 5.78 19.71 -9.39
CA ILE A 372 6.12 18.63 -10.33
C ILE A 372 6.54 19.18 -11.69
N ARG A 373 5.77 20.12 -12.27
CA ARG A 373 6.11 20.73 -13.56
C ARG A 373 7.42 21.52 -13.49
N ALA A 374 7.62 22.31 -12.44
CA ALA A 374 8.84 23.10 -12.25
C ALA A 374 10.09 22.22 -12.12
N VAL A 375 10.00 21.14 -11.34
CA VAL A 375 11.10 20.18 -11.18
C VAL A 375 11.36 19.46 -12.50
N ALA A 376 10.34 19.02 -13.23
CA ALA A 376 10.52 18.36 -14.52
C ALA A 376 11.21 19.30 -15.54
N ASP A 377 10.82 20.57 -15.57
CA ASP A 377 11.45 21.59 -16.44
C ASP A 377 12.93 21.80 -16.11
N GLN A 378 13.27 21.87 -14.82
CA GLN A 378 14.67 21.98 -14.37
C GLN A 378 15.57 20.85 -14.90
N PHE A 379 15.03 19.63 -15.06
CA PHE A 379 15.77 18.46 -15.52
C PHE A 379 15.44 18.03 -16.95
N SER A 380 14.75 18.85 -17.74
CA SER A 380 14.25 18.51 -19.08
C SER A 380 15.35 18.09 -20.06
N GLN A 381 16.55 18.62 -19.93
CA GLN A 381 17.72 18.25 -20.74
C GLN A 381 18.50 17.07 -20.16
N ASP A 382 18.13 16.61 -19.00
CA ASP A 382 18.93 15.73 -18.17
C ASP A 382 18.27 14.34 -17.91
N GLY A 383 17.51 13.82 -18.85
CA GLY A 383 16.95 12.46 -18.73
C GLY A 383 15.72 12.40 -17.83
N VAL A 384 14.96 13.49 -17.75
CA VAL A 384 13.63 13.53 -17.13
C VAL A 384 12.59 13.91 -18.19
N THR A 385 11.47 13.22 -18.21
CA THR A 385 10.33 13.53 -19.07
C THR A 385 9.13 13.86 -18.21
N LEU A 386 8.55 15.04 -18.39
CA LEU A 386 7.26 15.39 -17.79
C LEU A 386 6.13 14.60 -18.45
N ILE A 387 5.31 13.97 -17.64
CA ILE A 387 4.04 13.35 -18.06
C ILE A 387 2.90 14.14 -17.43
N ASP A 388 2.21 14.95 -18.22
CA ASP A 388 1.06 15.71 -17.69
C ASP A 388 -0.19 14.81 -17.63
N ALA A 389 -0.18 13.86 -16.68
CA ALA A 389 -1.26 12.92 -16.49
C ALA A 389 -2.56 13.61 -16.02
N ALA A 390 -2.47 14.71 -15.28
CA ALA A 390 -3.63 15.52 -14.89
C ALA A 390 -4.32 16.12 -16.13
N ALA A 391 -3.55 16.64 -17.08
CA ALA A 391 -4.10 17.16 -18.33
C ALA A 391 -4.67 16.04 -19.22
N ALA A 392 -4.07 14.84 -19.22
CA ALA A 392 -4.61 13.69 -19.94
C ALA A 392 -5.99 13.27 -19.39
N PHE A 393 -6.16 13.24 -18.06
CA PHE A 393 -7.46 12.95 -17.44
C PHE A 393 -8.51 14.03 -17.76
N GLU A 394 -8.11 15.31 -17.71
CA GLU A 394 -9.01 16.39 -18.11
C GLU A 394 -9.45 16.24 -19.58
N SER A 395 -8.55 15.85 -20.48
CA SER A 395 -8.85 15.64 -21.89
C SER A 395 -9.85 14.49 -22.13
N GLU A 396 -9.73 13.40 -21.38
CA GLU A 396 -10.65 12.25 -21.48
C GLU A 396 -12.04 12.56 -20.89
N SER A 397 -12.13 13.51 -19.95
CA SER A 397 -13.39 13.87 -19.29
C SER A 397 -14.12 15.05 -19.93
N LEU A 398 -13.60 15.64 -21.02
CA LEU A 398 -14.20 16.82 -21.66
C LEU A 398 -15.68 16.58 -22.07
N PRO A 399 -16.55 17.61 -21.92
CA PRO A 399 -16.27 18.99 -21.44
C PRO A 399 -16.20 19.11 -19.90
N HIS A 400 -16.47 18.06 -19.19
CA HIS A 400 -16.48 18.00 -17.73
C HIS A 400 -15.07 17.93 -17.14
N GLN A 401 -14.98 17.89 -15.81
CA GLN A 401 -13.75 17.59 -15.10
C GLN A 401 -13.67 16.11 -14.72
N PRO A 402 -12.46 15.58 -14.45
CA PRO A 402 -12.30 14.20 -14.00
C PRO A 402 -13.16 13.86 -12.78
N GLY A 403 -13.86 12.76 -12.85
CA GLY A 403 -14.77 12.28 -11.83
C GLY A 403 -14.78 10.75 -11.75
N TRP A 404 -15.94 10.17 -11.42
CA TRP A 404 -16.13 8.71 -11.32
C TRP A 404 -16.09 7.98 -12.68
N ASP A 405 -15.91 8.69 -13.77
CA ASP A 405 -15.62 8.16 -15.11
C ASP A 405 -14.19 7.59 -15.21
N LEU A 406 -13.24 8.09 -14.41
CA LEU A 406 -11.85 7.66 -14.41
C LEU A 406 -11.32 7.29 -13.02
N LEU A 407 -12.04 7.63 -11.95
CA LEU A 407 -11.65 7.39 -10.58
C LEU A 407 -12.75 6.65 -9.79
N LEU A 408 -12.34 5.83 -8.85
CA LEU A 408 -13.24 5.10 -7.95
C LEU A 408 -13.83 6.01 -6.85
N GLU A 409 -13.02 6.98 -6.38
CA GLU A 409 -13.36 7.94 -5.32
C GLU A 409 -12.43 9.17 -5.45
N HIS A 410 -11.83 9.68 -4.38
CA HIS A 410 -11.08 10.95 -4.42
C HIS A 410 -9.76 10.91 -5.22
N VAL A 411 -9.01 9.75 -5.23
CA VAL A 411 -7.66 9.66 -5.82
C VAL A 411 -7.33 8.34 -6.51
N HIS A 412 -8.08 7.26 -6.25
CA HIS A 412 -7.77 5.95 -6.80
C HIS A 412 -8.43 5.77 -8.17
N TYR A 413 -7.63 5.31 -9.13
CA TYR A 413 -8.06 5.18 -10.51
C TYR A 413 -8.89 3.92 -10.71
N ASP A 414 -9.94 4.02 -11.49
CA ASP A 414 -10.64 2.86 -12.02
C ASP A 414 -9.83 2.21 -13.16
N PHE A 415 -10.44 1.21 -13.83
CA PHE A 415 -9.79 0.58 -14.98
C PHE A 415 -9.51 1.57 -16.10
N SER A 416 -10.45 2.46 -16.42
CA SER A 416 -10.33 3.46 -17.49
C SER A 416 -9.24 4.48 -17.19
N GLY A 417 -9.17 4.98 -15.97
CA GLY A 417 -8.10 5.86 -15.50
C GLY A 417 -6.71 5.22 -15.59
N ASN A 418 -6.60 3.94 -15.20
CA ASN A 418 -5.35 3.19 -15.36
C ASN A 418 -4.98 2.97 -16.83
N VAL A 419 -5.95 2.82 -17.75
CA VAL A 419 -5.71 2.76 -19.20
C VAL A 419 -5.12 4.07 -19.73
N VAL A 420 -5.67 5.21 -19.32
CA VAL A 420 -5.12 6.54 -19.68
C VAL A 420 -3.66 6.65 -19.25
N LEU A 421 -3.37 6.31 -17.99
CA LEU A 421 -2.00 6.33 -17.46
C LEU A 421 -1.07 5.38 -18.23
N ALA A 422 -1.48 4.14 -18.47
CA ALA A 422 -0.68 3.16 -19.20
C ALA A 422 -0.33 3.64 -20.61
N ASN A 423 -1.27 4.34 -21.28
CA ASN A 423 -1.06 4.90 -22.61
C ASN A 423 -0.07 6.08 -22.59
N VAL A 424 -0.22 7.04 -21.69
CA VAL A 424 0.69 8.22 -21.65
C VAL A 424 2.11 7.81 -21.25
N PHE A 425 2.27 6.91 -20.27
CA PHE A 425 3.58 6.38 -19.88
C PHE A 425 4.17 5.48 -20.98
N GLY A 426 3.36 4.58 -21.54
CA GLY A 426 3.79 3.69 -22.62
C GLY A 426 4.26 4.47 -23.84
N LYS A 427 3.54 5.51 -24.25
CA LYS A 427 3.95 6.41 -25.35
C LYS A 427 5.30 7.08 -25.07
N ALA A 428 5.49 7.58 -23.84
CA ALA A 428 6.75 8.25 -23.47
C ALA A 428 7.95 7.27 -23.46
N ILE A 429 7.75 6.06 -22.92
CA ILE A 429 8.80 5.01 -22.91
C ILE A 429 9.15 4.60 -24.33
N LEU A 430 8.15 4.27 -25.16
CA LEU A 430 8.40 3.84 -26.56
C LEU A 430 9.06 4.94 -27.37
N GLY A 431 8.61 6.18 -27.23
CA GLY A 431 9.26 7.32 -27.90
C GLY A 431 10.71 7.54 -27.47
N ARG A 432 11.07 7.21 -26.23
CA ARG A 432 12.46 7.35 -25.74
C ARG A 432 13.37 6.22 -26.20
N LEU A 433 12.81 5.03 -26.46
CA LEU A 433 13.58 3.89 -26.98
C LEU A 433 13.96 4.06 -28.45
N ASP A 434 13.39 5.04 -29.15
CA ASP A 434 13.67 5.35 -30.57
C ASP A 434 13.57 4.12 -31.49
N LEU A 435 12.58 3.28 -31.22
CA LEU A 435 12.32 2.07 -31.99
C LEU A 435 11.20 2.33 -33.01
N ASP A 436 11.34 1.73 -34.19
CA ASP A 436 10.28 1.76 -35.24
C ASP A 436 9.12 0.82 -34.85
N VAL A 437 8.40 1.22 -33.80
CA VAL A 437 7.25 0.49 -33.26
C VAL A 437 6.06 1.44 -33.09
N SER A 438 4.84 0.92 -33.22
CA SER A 438 3.66 1.73 -32.99
C SER A 438 3.58 2.20 -31.55
N SER A 439 3.49 3.52 -31.36
CA SER A 439 3.20 4.17 -30.11
C SER A 439 1.70 4.49 -29.93
N ASP A 440 0.84 4.02 -30.86
CA ASP A 440 -0.60 4.27 -30.81
C ASP A 440 -1.20 3.79 -29.49
N PRO A 441 -2.13 4.54 -28.90
CA PRO A 441 -2.78 4.13 -27.67
C PRO A 441 -3.63 2.88 -27.89
N LEU A 442 -3.72 2.03 -26.89
CA LEU A 442 -4.68 0.95 -26.82
C LEU A 442 -5.92 1.43 -26.06
N ASP A 443 -7.10 1.22 -26.64
CA ASP A 443 -8.33 1.54 -25.93
C ASP A 443 -8.61 0.57 -24.76
N ALA A 444 -9.58 0.92 -23.93
CA ALA A 444 -9.93 0.13 -22.76
C ALA A 444 -10.38 -1.29 -23.12
N GLU A 445 -11.10 -1.46 -24.25
CA GLU A 445 -11.55 -2.78 -24.70
C GLU A 445 -10.39 -3.65 -25.19
N GLN A 446 -9.45 -3.07 -25.93
CA GLN A 446 -8.22 -3.75 -26.38
C GLN A 446 -7.39 -4.24 -25.19
N LEU A 447 -7.11 -3.37 -24.21
CA LEU A 447 -6.39 -3.76 -23.00
C LEU A 447 -7.18 -4.78 -22.19
N ALA A 448 -8.49 -4.60 -22.00
CA ALA A 448 -9.35 -5.55 -21.30
C ALA A 448 -9.29 -6.95 -21.90
N ARG A 449 -9.22 -7.07 -23.23
CA ARG A 449 -9.06 -8.38 -23.91
C ARG A 449 -7.73 -9.05 -23.55
N LEU A 450 -6.68 -8.28 -23.34
CA LEU A 450 -5.34 -8.81 -23.06
C LEU A 450 -5.11 -9.15 -21.59
N VAL A 451 -5.69 -8.37 -20.65
CA VAL A 451 -5.48 -8.56 -19.22
C VAL A 451 -6.51 -9.46 -18.52
N GLY A 452 -7.58 -9.85 -19.20
CA GLY A 452 -8.51 -10.85 -18.64
C GLY A 452 -9.88 -10.31 -18.28
N PHE A 453 -10.20 -10.13 -17.01
CA PHE A 453 -11.56 -9.85 -16.53
C PHE A 453 -11.64 -8.55 -15.71
N PRO A 454 -11.35 -7.38 -16.30
CA PRO A 454 -11.36 -6.12 -15.56
C PRO A 454 -12.71 -5.81 -14.89
N ASN A 455 -13.83 -6.18 -15.51
CA ASN A 455 -15.15 -5.96 -14.92
C ASN A 455 -15.37 -6.73 -13.63
N TYR A 456 -14.77 -7.92 -13.48
CA TYR A 456 -14.83 -8.67 -12.23
C TYR A 456 -14.08 -7.94 -11.11
N GLU A 457 -12.85 -7.52 -11.38
CA GLU A 457 -12.07 -6.77 -10.41
C GLU A 457 -12.67 -5.39 -10.13
N SER A 458 -13.17 -4.71 -11.14
CA SER A 458 -13.87 -3.44 -10.96
C SER A 458 -15.06 -3.60 -10.02
N LEU A 459 -15.80 -4.70 -10.09
CA LEU A 459 -16.87 -5.02 -9.14
C LEU A 459 -16.35 -5.20 -7.71
N GLU A 460 -15.27 -5.96 -7.53
CA GLU A 460 -14.66 -6.14 -6.21
C GLU A 460 -14.09 -4.82 -5.66
N ASN A 461 -13.48 -3.99 -6.52
CA ASN A 461 -13.02 -2.65 -6.17
C ASN A 461 -14.17 -1.76 -5.68
N LEU A 462 -15.29 -1.74 -6.40
CA LEU A 462 -16.47 -0.97 -5.99
C LEU A 462 -17.02 -1.43 -4.63
N LYS A 463 -17.05 -2.73 -4.37
CA LYS A 463 -17.47 -3.28 -3.05
C LYS A 463 -16.53 -2.83 -1.93
N MET A 464 -15.23 -2.84 -2.17
CA MET A 464 -14.25 -2.37 -1.17
C MET A 464 -14.34 -0.86 -0.96
N VAL A 465 -14.50 -0.08 -2.03
CA VAL A 465 -14.69 1.37 -1.94
C VAL A 465 -16.00 1.71 -1.22
N ALA A 466 -17.08 0.96 -1.45
CA ALA A 466 -18.33 1.12 -0.71
C ALA A 466 -18.12 0.90 0.80
N ALA A 467 -17.40 -0.14 1.20
CA ALA A 467 -17.07 -0.39 2.59
C ALA A 467 -16.15 0.69 3.21
N LEU A 468 -15.29 1.32 2.40
CA LEU A 468 -14.47 2.46 2.81
C LEU A 468 -15.33 3.72 2.95
N ALA A 469 -16.22 3.98 1.98
CA ALA A 469 -17.09 5.14 1.93
C ALA A 469 -18.12 5.17 3.08
N ASP A 470 -18.48 4.03 3.65
CA ASP A 470 -19.36 3.95 4.82
C ASP A 470 -18.71 4.46 6.14
N LYS A 471 -17.48 5.01 6.06
CA LYS A 471 -16.72 5.51 7.21
C LYS A 471 -16.33 6.99 7.02
N PRO A 472 -16.04 7.71 8.12
CA PRO A 472 -15.43 9.03 8.03
C PRO A 472 -14.10 8.97 7.28
N PRO A 473 -13.75 10.01 6.49
CA PRO A 473 -14.46 11.29 6.32
C PRO A 473 -15.56 11.29 5.25
N PHE A 474 -15.75 10.21 4.48
CA PHE A 474 -16.71 10.16 3.36
C PHE A 474 -18.15 10.43 3.83
N THR A 475 -18.56 9.84 4.95
CA THR A 475 -19.92 10.02 5.50
C THR A 475 -20.26 11.46 5.90
N GLY A 476 -19.24 12.34 5.99
CA GLY A 476 -19.42 13.76 6.28
C GLY A 476 -19.54 14.66 5.05
N GLN A 477 -19.39 14.11 3.84
CA GLN A 477 -19.43 14.89 2.60
C GLN A 477 -20.85 15.23 2.17
N SER A 478 -21.02 16.41 1.56
CA SER A 478 -22.32 16.88 1.06
C SER A 478 -22.93 16.01 -0.04
N ASN A 479 -22.09 15.31 -0.80
CA ASN A 479 -22.51 14.41 -1.87
C ASN A 479 -22.31 12.92 -1.54
N TYR A 480 -22.29 12.57 -0.26
CA TYR A 480 -22.15 11.16 0.18
C TYR A 480 -23.19 10.23 -0.43
N GLU A 481 -24.46 10.66 -0.46
CA GLU A 481 -25.54 9.86 -1.05
C GLU A 481 -25.37 9.68 -2.57
N ASP A 482 -24.84 10.69 -3.29
CA ASP A 482 -24.51 10.58 -4.72
C ASP A 482 -23.42 9.50 -4.94
N LEU A 483 -22.37 9.51 -4.11
CA LEU A 483 -21.30 8.50 -4.13
C LEU A 483 -21.87 7.09 -3.89
N LYS A 484 -22.70 6.94 -2.88
CA LYS A 484 -23.31 5.66 -2.52
C LYS A 484 -24.20 5.12 -3.65
N GLN A 485 -25.01 5.99 -4.23
CA GLN A 485 -25.86 5.64 -5.37
C GLN A 485 -25.01 5.22 -6.59
N PHE A 486 -23.94 5.96 -6.90
CA PHE A 486 -23.01 5.62 -7.98
C PHE A 486 -22.41 4.22 -7.76
N LEU A 487 -21.86 3.95 -6.56
CA LEU A 487 -21.22 2.67 -6.24
C LEU A 487 -22.19 1.48 -6.39
N VAL A 488 -23.43 1.64 -5.88
CA VAL A 488 -24.47 0.60 -5.97
C VAL A 488 -24.93 0.38 -7.43
N SER A 489 -25.18 1.46 -8.15
CA SER A 489 -25.65 1.39 -9.55
C SER A 489 -24.59 0.74 -10.43
N ARG A 490 -23.34 1.20 -10.32
CA ARG A 490 -22.23 0.69 -11.12
C ARG A 490 -21.89 -0.77 -10.79
N ALA A 491 -21.96 -1.16 -9.52
CA ALA A 491 -21.78 -2.57 -9.12
C ALA A 491 -22.89 -3.45 -9.73
N GLY A 492 -24.14 -3.01 -9.72
CA GLY A 492 -25.26 -3.74 -10.34
C GLY A 492 -25.13 -3.90 -11.85
N GLU A 493 -24.64 -2.87 -12.54
CA GLU A 493 -24.33 -2.96 -13.99
C GLU A 493 -23.28 -4.02 -14.26
N LEU A 494 -22.14 -3.98 -13.53
CA LEU A 494 -21.05 -4.94 -13.70
C LEU A 494 -21.46 -6.37 -13.34
N GLU A 495 -22.28 -6.58 -12.33
CA GLU A 495 -22.83 -7.91 -12.00
C GLU A 495 -23.65 -8.50 -13.15
N ASN A 496 -24.44 -7.69 -13.82
CA ASN A 496 -25.23 -8.11 -14.98
C ASN A 496 -24.33 -8.44 -16.21
N GLU A 497 -23.22 -7.71 -16.39
CA GLU A 497 -22.29 -7.93 -17.51
C GLU A 497 -21.44 -9.19 -17.35
N LEU A 498 -21.11 -9.60 -16.13
CA LEU A 498 -20.16 -10.68 -15.87
C LEU A 498 -20.63 -12.04 -16.40
N GLY A 499 -21.89 -12.39 -16.27
CA GLY A 499 -22.41 -13.67 -16.71
C GLY A 499 -21.76 -14.87 -16.00
N THR A 500 -21.74 -16.03 -16.68
CA THR A 500 -21.15 -17.25 -16.12
C THR A 500 -19.66 -17.37 -16.44
N LEU A 501 -18.90 -18.10 -15.60
CA LEU A 501 -17.48 -18.39 -15.85
C LEU A 501 -17.25 -19.02 -17.22
N LYS A 502 -18.14 -19.92 -17.67
CA LYS A 502 -18.06 -20.55 -19.00
C LYS A 502 -18.12 -19.51 -20.12
N THR A 503 -19.02 -18.53 -20.01
CA THR A 503 -19.16 -17.44 -20.97
C THR A 503 -17.93 -16.55 -20.98
N LEU A 504 -17.39 -16.22 -19.80
CA LEU A 504 -16.17 -15.42 -19.63
C LEU A 504 -14.96 -16.10 -20.26
N ILE A 505 -14.71 -17.38 -19.96
CA ILE A 505 -13.61 -18.15 -20.55
C ILE A 505 -13.76 -18.24 -22.06
N GLN A 506 -14.97 -18.46 -22.57
CA GLN A 506 -15.22 -18.53 -24.00
C GLN A 506 -14.94 -17.21 -24.72
N LYS A 507 -15.38 -16.08 -24.15
CA LYS A 507 -15.08 -14.73 -24.67
C LYS A 507 -13.59 -14.40 -24.70
N ARG A 508 -12.79 -15.01 -23.81
CA ARG A 508 -11.34 -14.78 -23.68
C ARG A 508 -10.48 -15.90 -24.29
N ARG A 509 -11.06 -16.80 -25.03
CA ARG A 509 -10.35 -17.99 -25.57
C ARG A 509 -9.14 -17.62 -26.44
N THR A 510 -9.20 -16.50 -27.16
CA THR A 510 -8.10 -15.98 -27.98
C THR A 510 -6.93 -15.45 -27.12
N VAL A 511 -7.22 -14.96 -25.91
CA VAL A 511 -6.22 -14.41 -24.99
C VAL A 511 -5.35 -15.52 -24.41
N LEU A 512 -5.87 -16.72 -24.19
CA LEU A 512 -5.15 -17.85 -23.58
C LEU A 512 -3.83 -18.21 -24.29
N ASN A 513 -3.72 -17.91 -25.57
CA ASN A 513 -2.55 -18.20 -26.39
C ASN A 513 -1.77 -16.92 -26.78
N SER A 514 -2.14 -15.75 -26.27
CA SER A 514 -1.43 -14.52 -26.55
C SER A 514 -0.10 -14.47 -25.75
N PRO A 515 1.03 -14.09 -26.38
CA PRO A 515 2.28 -13.88 -25.66
C PRO A 515 2.21 -12.72 -24.64
N ALA A 516 1.25 -11.80 -24.80
CA ALA A 516 1.00 -10.72 -23.85
C ALA A 516 0.24 -11.17 -22.60
N THR A 517 -0.35 -12.37 -22.60
CA THR A 517 -1.10 -12.89 -21.44
C THR A 517 -0.13 -13.26 -20.31
N ASP A 518 -0.25 -12.56 -19.21
CA ASP A 518 0.57 -12.80 -18.02
C ASP A 518 -0.04 -13.87 -17.09
N TRP A 519 0.71 -14.21 -16.02
CA TRP A 519 0.29 -15.21 -15.04
C TRP A 519 -0.98 -14.79 -14.27
N ARG A 520 -1.23 -13.49 -14.09
CA ARG A 520 -2.38 -12.95 -13.34
C ARG A 520 -3.71 -13.31 -14.01
N PHE A 521 -3.74 -13.35 -15.35
CA PHE A 521 -4.93 -13.83 -16.06
C PHE A 521 -5.32 -15.26 -15.66
N PHE A 522 -4.34 -16.15 -15.61
CA PHE A 522 -4.58 -17.55 -15.23
C PHE A 522 -4.97 -17.65 -13.77
N PHE A 523 -4.34 -16.86 -12.90
CA PHE A 523 -4.69 -16.75 -11.49
C PHE A 523 -6.14 -16.31 -11.29
N GLU A 524 -6.58 -15.25 -11.97
CA GLU A 524 -7.97 -14.75 -11.90
C GLU A 524 -8.99 -15.78 -12.36
N VAL A 525 -8.72 -16.47 -13.47
CA VAL A 525 -9.59 -17.56 -13.94
C VAL A 525 -9.68 -18.67 -12.89
N ALA A 526 -8.58 -19.00 -12.23
CA ALA A 526 -8.55 -20.01 -11.18
C ALA A 526 -9.41 -19.60 -9.98
N VAL A 527 -9.26 -18.36 -9.49
CA VAL A 527 -10.07 -17.82 -8.39
C VAL A 527 -11.56 -17.82 -8.73
N LEU A 528 -11.91 -17.38 -9.94
CA LEU A 528 -13.31 -17.40 -10.40
C LEU A 528 -13.88 -18.81 -10.47
N ALA A 529 -13.08 -19.77 -10.98
CA ALA A 529 -13.49 -21.17 -11.06
C ALA A 529 -13.74 -21.77 -9.67
N GLU A 530 -12.89 -21.43 -8.71
CA GLU A 530 -13.03 -21.89 -7.33
C GLU A 530 -14.28 -21.33 -6.66
N ARG A 531 -14.53 -20.01 -6.78
CA ARG A 531 -15.75 -19.38 -6.24
C ARG A 531 -17.04 -20.01 -6.80
N GLN A 532 -16.98 -20.58 -8.00
CA GLN A 532 -18.08 -21.32 -8.61
C GLN A 532 -18.08 -22.82 -8.29
N GLY A 533 -17.26 -23.25 -7.35
CA GLY A 533 -17.17 -24.67 -6.90
C GLY A 533 -16.46 -25.60 -7.90
N ASN A 534 -15.78 -25.05 -8.93
CA ASN A 534 -15.12 -25.85 -9.94
C ASN A 534 -13.61 -26.03 -9.65
N ALA A 535 -13.29 -26.82 -8.59
CA ALA A 535 -11.93 -27.04 -8.12
C ALA A 535 -10.97 -27.58 -9.20
N LYS A 536 -11.43 -28.46 -10.09
CA LYS A 536 -10.57 -29.02 -11.17
C LYS A 536 -10.13 -27.96 -12.17
N VAL A 537 -11.04 -27.05 -12.56
CA VAL A 537 -10.69 -25.95 -13.43
C VAL A 537 -9.79 -24.94 -12.70
N ALA A 538 -10.09 -24.63 -11.45
CA ALA A 538 -9.28 -23.76 -10.61
C ALA A 538 -7.83 -24.26 -10.52
N ARG A 539 -7.63 -25.52 -10.16
CA ARG A 539 -6.31 -26.16 -10.08
C ARG A 539 -5.52 -26.02 -11.38
N ARG A 540 -6.13 -26.39 -12.52
CA ARG A 540 -5.47 -26.32 -13.83
C ARG A 540 -4.98 -24.89 -14.15
N PHE A 541 -5.75 -23.89 -13.82
CA PHE A 541 -5.39 -22.51 -14.10
C PHE A 541 -4.38 -21.96 -13.07
N PHE A 542 -4.41 -22.38 -11.81
CA PHE A 542 -3.34 -22.07 -10.86
C PHE A 542 -2.01 -22.72 -11.26
N GLU A 543 -2.00 -23.95 -11.77
CA GLU A 543 -0.80 -24.60 -12.31
C GLU A 543 -0.22 -23.77 -13.48
N GLN A 544 -1.05 -23.27 -14.38
CA GLN A 544 -0.60 -22.39 -15.49
C GLN A 544 -0.09 -21.04 -15.01
N ALA A 545 -0.69 -20.44 -13.98
CA ALA A 545 -0.19 -19.24 -13.37
C ALA A 545 1.19 -19.46 -12.72
N PHE A 546 1.34 -20.58 -12.00
CA PHE A 546 2.58 -20.98 -11.37
C PHE A 546 3.72 -21.20 -12.38
N GLU A 547 3.47 -21.91 -13.49
CA GLU A 547 4.47 -22.12 -14.55
C GLU A 547 5.03 -20.81 -15.12
N ARG A 548 4.21 -19.75 -15.16
CA ARG A 548 4.60 -18.44 -15.69
C ARG A 548 5.23 -17.52 -14.65
N HIS A 549 4.86 -17.70 -13.40
CA HIS A 549 5.38 -16.90 -12.30
C HIS A 549 5.47 -17.74 -11.00
N PRO A 550 6.48 -18.61 -10.89
CA PRO A 550 6.62 -19.55 -9.80
C PRO A 550 6.88 -18.92 -8.43
N HIS A 551 7.22 -17.62 -8.41
CA HIS A 551 7.55 -16.88 -7.19
C HIS A 551 6.33 -16.27 -6.50
N ASN A 552 5.13 -16.43 -7.06
CA ASN A 552 3.91 -15.90 -6.45
C ASN A 552 3.40 -16.85 -5.34
N ARG A 553 3.56 -16.42 -4.10
CA ARG A 553 3.17 -17.20 -2.92
C ARG A 553 1.68 -17.53 -2.89
N GLU A 554 0.82 -16.58 -3.30
CA GLU A 554 -0.63 -16.79 -3.27
C GLU A 554 -1.04 -17.92 -4.23
N THR A 555 -0.45 -17.97 -5.43
CA THR A 555 -0.63 -19.10 -6.37
C THR A 555 -0.18 -20.43 -5.75
N GLN A 556 0.98 -20.44 -5.09
CA GLN A 556 1.52 -21.66 -4.44
C GLN A 556 0.59 -22.15 -3.33
N MET A 557 0.12 -21.26 -2.44
CA MET A 557 -0.74 -21.64 -1.33
C MET A 557 -2.12 -22.13 -1.78
N ASN A 558 -2.69 -21.54 -2.83
CA ASN A 558 -3.93 -22.04 -3.44
C ASN A 558 -3.74 -23.43 -4.05
N LEU A 559 -2.62 -23.68 -4.72
CA LEU A 559 -2.29 -25.01 -5.22
C LEU A 559 -2.13 -26.03 -4.07
N VAL A 560 -1.40 -25.68 -3.02
CA VAL A 560 -1.25 -26.54 -1.82
C VAL A 560 -2.61 -26.90 -1.23
N ARG A 561 -3.50 -25.93 -1.07
CA ARG A 561 -4.83 -26.15 -0.53
C ARG A 561 -5.67 -27.11 -1.40
N LEU A 562 -5.68 -26.90 -2.73
CA LEU A 562 -6.42 -27.77 -3.66
C LEU A 562 -5.83 -29.16 -3.74
N LEU A 563 -4.49 -29.29 -3.80
CA LEU A 563 -3.80 -30.57 -3.82
C LEU A 563 -4.02 -31.35 -2.52
N SER A 564 -4.02 -30.66 -1.38
CA SER A 564 -4.32 -31.26 -0.08
C SER A 564 -5.75 -31.79 -0.01
N ALA A 565 -6.72 -31.06 -0.56
CA ALA A 565 -8.11 -31.51 -0.65
C ALA A 565 -8.27 -32.75 -1.56
N GLU A 566 -7.42 -32.91 -2.57
CA GLU A 566 -7.35 -34.08 -3.45
C GLU A 566 -6.43 -35.21 -2.94
N SER A 567 -5.83 -35.03 -1.74
CA SER A 567 -4.86 -35.96 -1.15
C SER A 567 -3.58 -36.15 -1.97
N GLU A 568 -3.23 -35.19 -2.84
CA GLU A 568 -1.99 -35.19 -3.61
C GLU A 568 -0.81 -34.60 -2.80
N TRP A 569 -0.54 -35.24 -1.64
CA TRP A 569 0.37 -34.72 -0.61
C TRP A 569 1.81 -34.51 -1.09
N ALA A 570 2.33 -35.41 -1.95
CA ALA A 570 3.69 -35.31 -2.45
C ALA A 570 3.88 -34.04 -3.33
N LYS A 571 2.87 -33.68 -4.13
CA LYS A 571 2.91 -32.41 -4.91
C LYS A 571 2.75 -31.20 -4.00
N ALA A 572 1.83 -31.28 -3.02
CA ALA A 572 1.66 -30.18 -2.05
C ALA A 572 2.98 -29.91 -1.30
N LYS A 573 3.71 -30.95 -0.89
CA LYS A 573 5.04 -30.84 -0.27
C LYS A 573 6.01 -30.06 -1.15
N SER A 574 6.13 -30.43 -2.42
CA SER A 574 7.04 -29.76 -3.37
C SER A 574 6.75 -28.27 -3.52
N TYR A 575 5.48 -27.86 -3.61
CA TYR A 575 5.11 -26.43 -3.66
C TYR A 575 5.44 -25.72 -2.34
N LEU A 576 5.23 -26.35 -1.19
CA LEU A 576 5.56 -25.77 0.11
C LEU A 576 7.06 -25.59 0.32
N GLU A 577 7.87 -26.56 -0.06
CA GLU A 577 9.33 -26.50 0.01
C GLU A 577 9.85 -25.32 -0.84
N ARG A 578 9.33 -25.16 -2.05
CA ARG A 578 9.64 -24.01 -2.90
C ARG A 578 9.16 -22.70 -2.27
N SER A 579 7.96 -22.67 -1.69
CA SER A 579 7.42 -21.47 -1.03
C SER A 579 8.30 -20.99 0.10
N LEU A 580 8.96 -21.84 0.86
CA LEU A 580 9.89 -21.42 1.92
C LEU A 580 11.05 -20.57 1.40
N HIS A 581 11.50 -20.77 0.17
CA HIS A 581 12.56 -19.94 -0.41
C HIS A 581 12.09 -18.49 -0.65
N TYR A 582 10.79 -18.30 -0.95
CA TYR A 582 10.22 -16.99 -1.26
C TYR A 582 9.76 -16.19 -0.04
N THR A 583 9.57 -16.87 1.09
CA THR A 583 9.05 -16.25 2.34
C THR A 583 10.13 -15.84 3.33
N ARG A 584 11.40 -15.93 2.99
CA ARG A 584 12.52 -15.58 3.88
C ARG A 584 12.37 -14.18 4.50
N GLY A 585 12.19 -14.13 5.82
CA GLY A 585 12.10 -12.90 6.63
C GLY A 585 10.67 -12.44 6.96
N ASP A 586 9.63 -12.92 6.30
CA ASP A 586 8.26 -12.75 6.75
C ASP A 586 7.90 -13.87 7.73
N ARG A 587 7.92 -13.54 9.03
CA ARG A 587 7.70 -14.51 10.12
C ARG A 587 6.34 -15.18 10.04
N SER A 588 5.29 -14.44 9.67
CA SER A 588 3.93 -14.98 9.54
C SER A 588 3.84 -16.00 8.41
N GLN A 589 4.37 -15.62 7.24
CA GLN A 589 4.36 -16.51 6.07
C GLN A 589 5.23 -17.75 6.25
N ILE A 590 6.38 -17.62 6.93
CA ILE A 590 7.23 -18.78 7.23
C ILE A 590 6.49 -19.72 8.19
N ALA A 591 5.92 -19.19 9.27
CA ALA A 591 5.18 -20.00 10.24
C ALA A 591 4.00 -20.74 9.59
N GLU A 592 3.24 -20.07 8.73
CA GLU A 592 2.15 -20.68 7.98
C GLU A 592 2.66 -21.80 7.05
N THR A 593 3.73 -21.53 6.28
CA THR A 593 4.29 -22.52 5.34
C THR A 593 4.86 -23.74 6.08
N LEU A 594 5.55 -23.53 7.21
CA LEU A 594 6.04 -24.60 8.07
C LEU A 594 4.89 -25.40 8.68
N GLY A 595 3.82 -24.76 9.10
CA GLY A 595 2.62 -25.41 9.63
C GLY A 595 1.95 -26.30 8.60
N TRP A 596 1.79 -25.83 7.36
CA TRP A 596 1.30 -26.63 6.24
C TRP A 596 2.26 -27.78 5.91
N LEU A 597 3.57 -27.50 5.86
CA LEU A 597 4.58 -28.52 5.55
C LEU A 597 4.59 -29.64 6.61
N GLY A 598 4.51 -29.27 7.89
CA GLY A 598 4.39 -30.24 8.99
C GLY A 598 3.14 -31.12 8.84
N SER A 599 1.99 -30.51 8.52
CA SER A 599 0.74 -31.24 8.27
C SER A 599 0.86 -32.21 7.08
N VAL A 600 1.47 -31.79 5.98
CA VAL A 600 1.67 -32.60 4.78
C VAL A 600 2.63 -33.78 5.04
N HIS A 601 3.73 -33.54 5.76
CA HIS A 601 4.63 -34.64 6.19
C HIS A 601 3.89 -35.71 7.00
N LEU A 602 3.03 -35.28 7.94
CA LEU A 602 2.22 -36.26 8.73
C LEU A 602 1.27 -37.07 7.85
N GLN A 603 0.68 -36.46 6.81
CA GLN A 603 -0.17 -37.17 5.86
C GLN A 603 0.61 -38.17 4.97
N LEU A 604 1.88 -37.89 4.69
CA LEU A 604 2.80 -38.78 3.97
C LEU A 604 3.36 -39.90 4.85
N GLY A 605 3.07 -39.89 6.17
CA GLY A 605 3.64 -40.85 7.11
C GLY A 605 5.07 -40.49 7.56
N GLU A 606 5.58 -39.34 7.18
CA GLU A 606 6.89 -38.80 7.57
C GLU A 606 6.74 -38.10 8.94
N THR A 607 6.45 -38.93 9.99
CA THR A 607 5.98 -38.39 11.29
C THR A 607 7.03 -37.53 11.99
N ALA A 608 8.29 -37.96 11.99
CA ALA A 608 9.36 -37.22 12.67
C ALA A 608 9.59 -35.81 12.05
N GLU A 609 9.64 -35.74 10.73
CA GLU A 609 9.78 -34.48 10.00
C GLU A 609 8.56 -33.58 10.20
N GLY A 610 7.35 -34.15 10.17
CA GLY A 610 6.11 -33.43 10.41
C GLY A 610 6.05 -32.82 11.81
N GLN A 611 6.39 -33.56 12.84
CA GLN A 611 6.48 -33.06 14.21
C GLN A 611 7.53 -31.96 14.34
N ALA A 612 8.74 -32.20 13.81
CA ALA A 612 9.82 -31.21 13.87
C ALA A 612 9.45 -29.86 13.25
N ARG A 613 8.70 -29.85 12.12
CA ARG A 613 8.24 -28.61 11.50
C ARG A 613 7.18 -27.88 12.33
N LEU A 614 6.25 -28.60 12.94
CA LEU A 614 5.22 -28.03 13.80
C LEU A 614 5.81 -27.49 15.12
N GLU A 615 6.72 -28.25 15.75
CA GLU A 615 7.46 -27.80 16.93
C GLU A 615 8.33 -26.58 16.60
N GLN A 616 8.94 -26.52 15.42
CA GLN A 616 9.65 -25.32 14.96
C GLN A 616 8.74 -24.06 14.91
N VAL A 617 7.47 -24.21 14.50
CA VAL A 617 6.50 -23.12 14.55
C VAL A 617 6.25 -22.66 15.99
N ILE A 618 6.05 -23.62 16.89
CA ILE A 618 5.78 -23.36 18.31
C ILE A 618 6.96 -22.65 18.98
N ASP A 619 8.18 -23.12 18.75
CA ASP A 619 9.37 -22.62 19.43
C ASP A 619 9.85 -21.27 18.90
N GLN A 620 9.87 -21.10 17.59
CA GLN A 620 10.52 -19.95 16.93
C GLN A 620 9.56 -18.83 16.55
N TYR A 621 8.24 -19.10 16.50
CA TYR A 621 7.22 -18.17 16.01
C TYR A 621 6.11 -17.87 17.02
N GLN A 622 6.43 -17.81 18.30
CA GLN A 622 5.48 -17.58 19.42
C GLN A 622 4.67 -16.28 19.30
N ASP A 623 5.15 -15.33 18.52
CA ASP A 623 4.45 -14.10 18.18
C ASP A 623 3.32 -14.31 17.14
N GLN A 624 3.32 -15.46 16.43
CA GLN A 624 2.31 -15.78 15.41
C GLN A 624 1.21 -16.67 16.03
N ILE A 625 0.39 -16.07 16.91
CA ILE A 625 -0.58 -16.77 17.78
C ILE A 625 -1.44 -17.77 17.01
N HIS A 626 -1.99 -17.36 15.87
CA HIS A 626 -2.83 -18.24 15.05
C HIS A 626 -2.10 -19.49 14.58
N GLN A 627 -0.87 -19.34 14.09
CA GLN A 627 -0.09 -20.44 13.54
C GLN A 627 0.38 -21.41 14.63
N VAL A 628 0.75 -20.88 15.80
CA VAL A 628 1.13 -21.69 16.96
C VAL A 628 -0.05 -22.56 17.43
N LEU A 629 -1.24 -21.98 17.55
CA LEU A 629 -2.44 -22.75 17.93
C LEU A 629 -2.84 -23.78 16.87
N LEU A 630 -2.65 -23.49 15.58
CA LEU A 630 -2.85 -24.48 14.52
C LEU A 630 -1.83 -25.63 14.58
N ALA A 631 -0.57 -25.32 14.91
CA ALA A 631 0.46 -26.34 15.09
C ALA A 631 0.11 -27.28 16.25
N TYR A 632 -0.28 -26.75 17.41
CA TYR A 632 -0.76 -27.56 18.54
C TYR A 632 -1.98 -28.41 18.15
N ALA A 633 -2.99 -27.84 17.50
CA ALA A 633 -4.16 -28.58 17.04
C ALA A 633 -3.79 -29.75 16.12
N THR A 634 -2.80 -29.56 15.26
CA THR A 634 -2.33 -30.59 14.33
C THR A 634 -1.56 -31.69 15.05
N LEU A 635 -0.70 -31.33 16.00
CA LEU A 635 0.07 -32.28 16.83
C LEU A 635 -0.86 -33.11 17.72
N VAL A 636 -1.81 -32.48 18.41
CA VAL A 636 -2.80 -33.18 19.25
C VAL A 636 -3.61 -34.16 18.41
N ARG A 637 -4.08 -33.75 17.24
CA ARG A 637 -4.82 -34.65 16.33
C ARG A 637 -3.99 -35.80 15.84
N ALA A 638 -2.72 -35.56 15.51
CA ALA A 638 -1.81 -36.65 15.06
C ALA A 638 -1.50 -37.64 16.18
N ALA A 639 -1.22 -37.15 17.39
CA ALA A 639 -0.97 -37.98 18.56
C ALA A 639 -2.22 -38.81 18.96
N SER A 640 -3.41 -38.17 18.97
CA SER A 640 -4.68 -38.88 19.22
C SER A 640 -4.93 -39.98 18.20
N LYS A 641 -4.68 -39.74 16.91
CA LYS A 641 -4.80 -40.75 15.84
C LYS A 641 -3.81 -41.90 16.01
N ALA A 642 -2.63 -41.63 16.57
CA ALA A 642 -1.61 -42.64 16.87
C ALA A 642 -1.84 -43.35 18.21
N ASN A 643 -2.87 -43.00 18.99
CA ASN A 643 -3.13 -43.43 20.35
C ASN A 643 -1.94 -43.17 21.31
N ASP A 644 -1.20 -42.10 21.10
CA ASP A 644 -0.11 -41.67 21.97
C ASP A 644 -0.64 -40.68 23.04
N GLU A 645 -1.20 -41.26 24.12
CA GLU A 645 -1.78 -40.49 25.23
C GLU A 645 -0.76 -39.57 25.90
N LYS A 646 0.53 -39.94 25.93
CA LYS A 646 1.58 -39.09 26.52
C LYS A 646 1.83 -37.83 25.69
N ALA A 647 1.90 -37.98 24.38
CA ALA A 647 2.06 -36.84 23.46
C ALA A 647 0.81 -35.93 23.48
N VAL A 648 -0.38 -36.50 23.53
CA VAL A 648 -1.64 -35.76 23.67
C VAL A 648 -1.60 -34.90 24.93
N ALA A 649 -1.31 -35.51 26.11
CA ALA A 649 -1.26 -34.77 27.37
C ALA A 649 -0.20 -33.64 27.36
N ARG A 650 0.98 -33.92 26.82
CA ARG A 650 2.05 -32.92 26.68
C ARG A 650 1.60 -31.70 25.85
N TYR A 651 1.09 -31.95 24.65
CA TYR A 651 0.69 -30.82 23.77
C TYR A 651 -0.53 -30.05 24.29
N ILE A 652 -1.40 -30.68 25.07
CA ILE A 652 -2.49 -30.00 25.78
C ILE A 652 -1.96 -29.08 26.86
N GLU A 653 -1.05 -29.58 27.71
CA GLU A 653 -0.40 -28.81 28.77
C GLU A 653 0.32 -27.58 28.16
N GLU A 654 1.16 -27.79 27.14
CA GLU A 654 1.87 -26.72 26.43
C GLU A 654 0.90 -25.69 25.80
N THR A 655 -0.26 -26.14 25.26
CA THR A 655 -1.30 -25.24 24.72
C THR A 655 -1.88 -24.35 25.82
N LEU A 656 -2.18 -24.93 26.99
CA LEU A 656 -2.74 -24.19 28.12
C LEU A 656 -1.72 -23.18 28.67
N ASP A 657 -0.47 -23.59 28.83
CA ASP A 657 0.61 -22.71 29.28
C ASP A 657 0.82 -21.54 28.32
N TYR A 658 0.83 -21.80 27.03
CA TYR A 658 0.94 -20.77 26.00
C TYR A 658 -0.24 -19.78 26.06
N ALA A 659 -1.47 -20.28 26.15
CA ALA A 659 -2.66 -19.45 26.23
C ALA A 659 -2.68 -18.60 27.52
N GLN A 660 -2.33 -19.19 28.66
CA GLN A 660 -2.22 -18.45 29.94
C GLN A 660 -1.14 -17.38 29.90
N ALA A 661 0.02 -17.68 29.27
CA ALA A 661 1.08 -16.69 29.10
C ALA A 661 0.64 -15.50 28.21
N LEU A 662 -0.20 -15.73 27.20
CA LEU A 662 -0.77 -14.66 26.38
C LEU A 662 -1.70 -13.77 27.22
N ILE A 663 -2.60 -14.36 28.00
CA ILE A 663 -3.53 -13.63 28.88
C ILE A 663 -2.75 -12.82 29.93
N GLN A 664 -1.79 -13.42 30.60
CA GLN A 664 -0.96 -12.72 31.60
C GLN A 664 -0.17 -11.52 31.03
N ARG A 665 0.16 -11.57 29.76
CA ARG A 665 0.86 -10.49 29.02
C ARG A 665 -0.11 -9.49 28.39
N GLY A 666 -1.44 -9.65 28.55
CA GLY A 666 -2.45 -8.81 27.91
C GLY A 666 -2.50 -8.92 26.39
N ARG A 667 -2.05 -10.04 25.82
CA ARG A 667 -1.99 -10.30 24.38
C ARG A 667 -3.18 -11.10 23.85
N ASP A 668 -4.11 -11.51 24.70
CA ASP A 668 -5.34 -12.21 24.33
C ASP A 668 -6.25 -11.36 23.41
N ALA A 669 -6.20 -10.04 23.58
CA ALA A 669 -6.89 -9.10 22.69
C ALA A 669 -6.37 -9.14 21.23
N GLU A 670 -5.12 -9.53 21.01
CA GLU A 670 -4.54 -9.70 19.65
C GLU A 670 -5.19 -10.89 18.90
N TYR A 671 -5.84 -11.79 19.62
CA TYR A 671 -6.52 -12.95 19.04
C TYR A 671 -7.88 -13.21 19.68
N PRO A 672 -8.96 -12.49 19.27
CA PRO A 672 -10.29 -12.57 19.87
C PRO A 672 -10.91 -13.97 19.92
N ARG A 673 -10.36 -14.91 19.15
CA ARG A 673 -10.81 -16.31 19.11
C ARG A 673 -9.96 -17.25 19.96
N LEU A 674 -9.10 -16.74 20.84
CA LEU A 674 -8.19 -17.53 21.66
C LEU A 674 -8.91 -18.62 22.44
N SER A 675 -9.90 -18.24 23.25
CA SER A 675 -10.65 -19.19 24.09
C SER A 675 -11.34 -20.29 23.28
N MET A 676 -11.97 -19.91 22.17
CA MET A 676 -12.62 -20.87 21.28
C MET A 676 -11.61 -21.84 20.65
N ARG A 677 -10.43 -21.36 20.28
CA ARG A 677 -9.41 -22.20 19.65
C ARG A 677 -8.76 -23.15 20.65
N VAL A 678 -8.51 -22.70 21.88
CA VAL A 678 -8.04 -23.54 22.99
C VAL A 678 -9.06 -24.64 23.29
N ALA A 679 -10.34 -24.28 23.44
CA ALA A 679 -11.42 -25.26 23.65
C ALA A 679 -11.49 -26.31 22.52
N GLN A 680 -11.28 -25.93 21.27
CA GLN A 680 -11.22 -26.87 20.15
C GLN A 680 -10.03 -27.84 20.26
N ILE A 681 -8.85 -27.37 20.68
CA ILE A 681 -7.66 -28.21 20.87
C ILE A 681 -7.88 -29.21 21.99
N LEU A 682 -8.45 -28.78 23.12
CA LEU A 682 -8.79 -29.62 24.26
C LEU A 682 -9.78 -30.73 23.85
N ARG A 683 -10.81 -30.40 23.07
CA ARG A 683 -11.75 -31.41 22.53
C ARG A 683 -11.10 -32.41 21.61
N LEU A 684 -10.12 -31.99 20.79
CA LEU A 684 -9.34 -32.92 19.94
C LEU A 684 -8.54 -33.94 20.77
N GLY A 685 -8.11 -33.54 21.97
CA GLY A 685 -7.39 -34.44 22.91
C GLY A 685 -8.30 -35.22 23.84
N GLY A 686 -9.63 -35.02 23.80
CA GLY A 686 -10.58 -35.72 24.66
C GLY A 686 -10.89 -35.06 26.01
N GLU A 687 -10.31 -33.87 26.27
CA GLU A 687 -10.48 -33.08 27.51
C GLU A 687 -11.77 -32.25 27.48
N LEU A 688 -12.93 -32.88 27.57
CA LEU A 688 -14.22 -32.24 27.35
C LEU A 688 -14.59 -31.26 28.45
N GLU A 689 -14.38 -31.57 29.73
CA GLU A 689 -14.66 -30.68 30.85
C GLU A 689 -13.76 -29.42 30.82
N ALA A 690 -12.47 -29.60 30.54
CA ALA A 690 -11.55 -28.49 30.38
C ALA A 690 -11.91 -27.61 29.18
N ALA A 691 -12.35 -28.21 28.08
CA ALA A 691 -12.79 -27.48 26.89
C ALA A 691 -14.02 -26.61 27.17
N ASP A 692 -14.98 -27.10 27.93
CA ASP A 692 -16.19 -26.34 28.30
C ASP A 692 -15.86 -25.14 29.22
N ALA A 693 -14.83 -25.25 30.05
CA ALA A 693 -14.33 -24.13 30.87
C ALA A 693 -13.70 -22.98 30.04
N TRP A 694 -13.18 -23.27 28.88
CA TRP A 694 -12.60 -22.29 27.95
C TRP A 694 -13.63 -21.72 26.95
N TYR A 695 -14.81 -22.30 26.85
CA TYR A 695 -15.84 -21.80 25.95
C TYR A 695 -16.42 -20.50 26.52
N PRO A 696 -16.43 -19.37 25.80
CA PRO A 696 -17.10 -18.17 26.31
C PRO A 696 -18.58 -18.51 26.56
N ALA A 697 -19.04 -18.28 27.78
CA ALA A 697 -20.46 -18.29 28.09
C ALA A 697 -21.10 -17.22 27.20
N GLY A 698 -21.97 -17.65 26.27
CA GLY A 698 -22.61 -16.86 25.23
C GLY A 698 -23.39 -15.67 25.67
#